data_5487ef400b4d9de22733b6be1e77d93c
#
_entry.id   5487ef400b4d9de22733b6be1e77d93c
#
_cell.length_a   1.000
_cell.length_b   1.000
_cell.length_c   1.000
_cell.angle_alpha   90.00
_cell.angle_beta   90.00
_cell.angle_gamma   90.00
#
_symmetry.space_group_name_H-M   'P 1'
#
loop_
_entity.id
_entity.type
_entity.pdbx_description
1 polymer ?
#
loop_
_entity_poly.entity_id
_entity_poly.type
_entity_poly.pdbx_seq_one_letter_code
_entity_poly.pdbx_strand_id
1 'polypeptide(L)'
;MENLYDETRHFVASITGATGRQAYFLDVPGTESAAALSVVSFFAVEKMGEPNVATIELTHPQQLARTEFLNRDAVFRIVSDDGVTRAFSGFIERFSTVQTTKDYTKYQVVLKSHFARLQAGTNTQVFQHLTIPQIIQKILRAHGIREHQMLFRLRADYPKVLWRFQYQMSDFNYVHMLMEKSGIYCYIVETEYGDQIVFGDDIDHYVYDPRLIVPYRGASGLEAGGVEAVTTLKTHTEIVPQSILVADYNPEAAWERYRDQANVAPQDPTTYGQPYIYGTGHLDQQGAKWEAQLRHEAALARQVIYEGESNVVALQCARVLETDIALPDAPQGQVITEIAHSGARDKAYSNTYKAIPADRRFRLQLEPGKWAKIAGTLSARVCSPDKYTYGFLNAAGYYVVRLDADFGDWPKGGESVPMRLAKPFAGKLQTGMHFVALDNDEAKITFRDGDPDKPEISGFHHHSQARDLVTSDRRWLSRNMIRTQSNNKLRMEDWEGQEGIKLSTEHSGKSQMNLGYLVNQKLEYRGEGFELRTSGYGVNRAGNGLHLTTYDRPGATGKQLDMQETIAELESALAIAKELAVSATSAKAEPADTDAQQQVKSDLDGLKEPGLLISTPASAALVSGHGVQFAAKDTITGVAGKNVDWSVLKQFTVAAGEKISLFAQKLGIKIFAKGPVEIQSQSDAMSLFADQDMSVSSVNGTVRISAKNELVLECGGAFIQIKDGIITLGGPADLFFKVITIQKKGAASTENSPTLPTANDLPDLTGHGSRFSG
;
A
#
# COMPACT_ATOMS: atom_id res chain seq x y z
N MET A 1 -45.27 49.29 -9.61
CA MET A 1 -46.10 48.25 -10.25
C MET A 1 -46.97 47.48 -9.26
N GLU A 2 -46.61 47.38 -7.98
CA GLU A 2 -47.44 46.70 -6.94
C GLU A 2 -48.79 47.41 -6.71
N ASN A 3 -48.84 48.74 -6.66
CA ASN A 3 -50.08 49.43 -6.43
C ASN A 3 -51.17 49.27 -7.55
N LEU A 4 -50.74 49.09 -8.78
CA LEU A 4 -51.66 48.90 -9.92
C LEU A 4 -52.26 47.47 -9.89
N TYR A 5 -51.53 46.49 -9.40
CA TYR A 5 -52.00 45.08 -9.26
C TYR A 5 -53.05 44.93 -8.13
N ASP A 6 -52.83 45.62 -7.03
CA ASP A 6 -53.78 45.60 -5.90
C ASP A 6 -55.10 46.35 -6.23
N GLU A 7 -55.02 47.49 -6.91
CA GLU A 7 -56.24 48.23 -7.37
C GLU A 7 -57.04 47.43 -8.39
N THR A 8 -56.35 46.67 -9.29
CA THR A 8 -57.06 45.81 -10.26
C THR A 8 -57.75 44.65 -9.61
N ARG A 9 -57.17 44.06 -8.57
CA ARG A 9 -57.78 42.97 -7.79
C ARG A 9 -59.00 43.45 -6.96
N HIS A 10 -58.91 44.57 -6.33
CA HIS A 10 -60.03 45.16 -5.65
C HIS A 10 -61.21 45.47 -6.60
N PHE A 11 -60.88 45.87 -7.81
CA PHE A 11 -61.88 46.15 -8.85
C PHE A 11 -62.52 44.84 -9.36
N VAL A 12 -61.75 43.79 -9.62
CA VAL A 12 -62.30 42.48 -10.04
C VAL A 12 -63.13 41.82 -8.94
N ALA A 13 -62.71 41.89 -7.67
CA ALA A 13 -63.49 41.37 -6.53
C ALA A 13 -64.83 42.12 -6.34
N SER A 14 -64.88 43.43 -6.61
CA SER A 14 -66.11 44.20 -6.53
C SER A 14 -67.10 43.91 -7.67
N ILE A 15 -66.65 43.49 -8.84
CA ILE A 15 -67.47 43.11 -9.98
C ILE A 15 -68.09 41.73 -9.82
N THR A 16 -67.42 40.81 -9.10
CA THR A 16 -67.84 39.41 -8.96
C THR A 16 -68.87 39.20 -7.80
N GLY A 17 -69.25 40.24 -7.09
CA GLY A 17 -70.28 40.16 -6.05
C GLY A 17 -69.87 39.44 -4.76
N ALA A 18 -68.57 39.31 -4.52
CA ALA A 18 -68.01 38.75 -3.29
C ALA A 18 -68.14 39.81 -2.18
N THR A 19 -69.23 39.72 -1.39
CA THR A 19 -69.43 40.53 -0.20
C THR A 19 -68.61 39.98 0.97
N GLY A 20 -67.35 40.35 1.02
CA GLY A 20 -66.42 40.00 2.10
C GLY A 20 -64.94 40.37 1.73
N ARG A 21 -64.21 40.90 2.69
CA ARG A 21 -62.75 41.19 2.51
C ARG A 21 -61.96 39.87 2.38
N GLN A 22 -61.31 39.68 1.25
CA GLN A 22 -60.48 38.52 1.07
C GLN A 22 -59.21 38.70 1.90
N ALA A 23 -58.89 37.77 2.81
CA ALA A 23 -57.71 37.81 3.66
C ALA A 23 -56.56 36.95 3.15
N TYR A 24 -56.79 36.10 2.14
CA TYR A 24 -55.82 35.14 1.62
C TYR A 24 -55.70 35.25 0.12
N PHE A 25 -54.45 35.33 -0.36
CA PHE A 25 -54.14 35.53 -1.78
C PHE A 25 -53.06 34.57 -2.23
N LEU A 26 -53.19 34.03 -3.43
CA LEU A 26 -52.14 33.30 -4.12
C LEU A 26 -51.76 34.04 -5.40
N ASP A 27 -50.53 34.55 -5.45
CA ASP A 27 -49.99 35.26 -6.58
C ASP A 27 -49.01 34.34 -7.36
N VAL A 28 -49.19 34.27 -8.68
CA VAL A 28 -48.32 33.53 -9.57
C VAL A 28 -47.80 34.48 -10.65
N PRO A 29 -46.64 35.09 -10.46
CA PRO A 29 -46.10 36.08 -11.39
C PRO A 29 -46.02 35.57 -12.82
N GLY A 30 -46.49 36.36 -13.78
CA GLY A 30 -46.47 36.00 -15.21
C GLY A 30 -47.59 35.04 -15.64
N THR A 31 -48.58 34.77 -14.79
CA THR A 31 -49.74 33.92 -15.08
C THR A 31 -51.02 34.75 -14.99
N GLU A 32 -51.58 35.13 -16.13
CA GLU A 32 -52.78 35.99 -16.17
C GLU A 32 -54.00 35.35 -15.51
N SER A 33 -54.16 34.02 -15.69
CA SER A 33 -55.25 33.28 -15.10
C SER A 33 -55.21 33.27 -13.54
N ALA A 34 -54.07 33.53 -12.94
CA ALA A 34 -53.94 33.59 -11.49
C ALA A 34 -54.71 34.77 -10.86
N ALA A 35 -55.01 35.83 -11.61
CA ALA A 35 -55.75 36.97 -11.09
C ALA A 35 -57.17 36.62 -10.61
N ALA A 36 -57.81 35.60 -11.16
CA ALA A 36 -59.11 35.12 -10.79
C ALA A 36 -59.14 33.97 -9.76
N LEU A 37 -57.96 33.62 -9.22
CA LEU A 37 -57.85 32.65 -8.14
C LEU A 37 -58.46 33.18 -6.86
N SER A 38 -59.27 32.35 -6.21
CA SER A 38 -59.91 32.71 -4.95
C SER A 38 -59.64 31.59 -3.91
N VAL A 39 -58.87 31.93 -2.88
CA VAL A 39 -58.52 31.01 -1.81
C VAL A 39 -59.73 30.66 -0.94
N VAL A 40 -59.93 29.37 -0.75
CA VAL A 40 -61.00 28.83 0.09
C VAL A 40 -60.50 28.50 1.49
N SER A 41 -59.41 27.78 1.56
CA SER A 41 -58.76 27.39 2.79
C SER A 41 -57.28 27.14 2.56
N PHE A 42 -56.53 27.16 3.63
CA PHE A 42 -55.10 26.81 3.57
C PHE A 42 -54.64 26.15 4.86
N PHE A 43 -53.55 25.41 4.74
CA PHE A 43 -52.74 24.87 5.81
C PHE A 43 -51.29 25.03 5.45
N ALA A 44 -50.49 25.79 6.24
CA ALA A 44 -49.08 26.04 5.97
C ALA A 44 -48.24 25.63 7.17
N VAL A 45 -47.10 25.02 6.93
CA VAL A 45 -46.16 24.54 7.95
C VAL A 45 -44.79 25.15 7.70
N GLU A 46 -44.22 25.71 8.74
CA GLU A 46 -42.81 26.09 8.84
C GLU A 46 -42.15 25.26 9.92
N LYS A 47 -40.94 24.81 9.68
CA LYS A 47 -40.13 24.06 10.65
C LYS A 47 -38.66 24.33 10.46
N MET A 48 -37.93 24.57 11.54
CA MET A 48 -36.49 24.77 11.47
C MET A 48 -35.82 23.53 10.91
N GLY A 49 -34.92 23.73 9.93
CA GLY A 49 -34.24 22.65 9.20
C GLY A 49 -34.98 22.10 7.98
N GLU A 50 -36.27 22.49 7.79
CA GLU A 50 -37.13 21.96 6.73
C GLU A 50 -37.60 23.07 5.79
N PRO A 51 -38.03 22.75 4.54
CA PRO A 51 -38.65 23.71 3.66
C PRO A 51 -40.06 24.06 4.17
N ASN A 52 -40.45 25.32 4.02
CA ASN A 52 -41.84 25.75 4.25
C ASN A 52 -42.77 25.11 3.21
N VAL A 53 -43.94 24.70 3.65
CA VAL A 53 -44.95 24.06 2.80
C VAL A 53 -46.31 24.69 3.06
N ALA A 54 -46.98 25.18 2.02
CA ALA A 54 -48.37 25.65 2.09
C ALA A 54 -49.29 24.84 1.16
N THR A 55 -50.26 24.18 1.71
CA THR A 55 -51.36 23.52 0.97
C THR A 55 -52.55 24.45 0.89
N ILE A 56 -52.92 24.87 -0.30
CA ILE A 56 -53.92 25.91 -0.54
C ILE A 56 -55.05 25.33 -1.37
N GLU A 57 -56.26 25.41 -0.87
CA GLU A 57 -57.45 25.13 -1.63
C GLU A 57 -58.01 26.42 -2.22
N LEU A 58 -58.29 26.39 -3.50
CA LEU A 58 -58.75 27.57 -4.23
C LEU A 58 -59.78 27.22 -5.30
N THR A 59 -60.54 28.21 -5.71
CA THR A 59 -61.51 28.07 -6.80
C THR A 59 -61.16 29.03 -7.93
N HIS A 60 -61.53 28.62 -9.14
CA HIS A 60 -61.39 29.43 -10.36
C HIS A 60 -62.61 29.19 -11.27
N PRO A 61 -63.15 30.24 -11.93
CA PRO A 61 -64.33 30.09 -12.80
C PRO A 61 -64.09 29.25 -14.05
N GLN A 62 -62.83 29.13 -14.48
CA GLN A 62 -62.43 28.36 -15.66
C GLN A 62 -61.55 27.19 -15.26
N GLN A 63 -61.43 26.19 -16.17
CA GLN A 63 -60.45 25.14 -16.01
C GLN A 63 -59.06 25.67 -16.39
N LEU A 64 -58.09 25.43 -15.51
CA LEU A 64 -56.72 25.90 -15.63
C LEU A 64 -55.79 24.75 -16.10
N ALA A 65 -54.85 25.11 -16.97
CA ALA A 65 -53.83 24.18 -17.44
C ALA A 65 -52.68 24.07 -16.42
N ARG A 66 -52.26 22.83 -16.13
CA ARG A 66 -51.11 22.58 -15.22
C ARG A 66 -49.84 23.31 -15.60
N THR A 67 -49.62 23.52 -16.90
CA THR A 67 -48.40 24.18 -17.46
C THR A 67 -48.29 25.65 -17.10
N GLU A 68 -49.38 26.27 -16.70
CA GLU A 68 -49.41 27.65 -16.24
C GLU A 68 -48.95 27.80 -14.79
N PHE A 69 -49.10 26.74 -13.97
CA PHE A 69 -48.88 26.78 -12.53
C PHE A 69 -47.75 25.91 -12.04
N LEU A 70 -47.64 24.68 -12.56
CA LEU A 70 -46.67 23.70 -12.04
C LEU A 70 -45.22 24.15 -12.27
N ASN A 71 -44.38 24.12 -11.23
CA ASN A 71 -43.00 24.60 -11.19
C ASN A 71 -42.85 26.12 -11.51
N ARG A 72 -43.92 26.90 -11.28
CA ARG A 72 -43.91 28.37 -11.31
C ARG A 72 -43.65 28.91 -9.91
N ASP A 73 -42.91 30.02 -9.85
CA ASP A 73 -42.75 30.77 -8.61
C ASP A 73 -44.11 31.38 -8.21
N ALA A 74 -44.42 31.33 -6.93
CA ALA A 74 -45.65 31.85 -6.40
C ALA A 74 -45.45 32.37 -4.97
N VAL A 75 -46.36 33.28 -4.57
CA VAL A 75 -46.38 33.87 -3.24
C VAL A 75 -47.79 33.70 -2.65
N PHE A 76 -47.89 32.99 -1.55
CA PHE A 76 -49.15 32.93 -0.77
C PHE A 76 -49.09 33.96 0.35
N ARG A 77 -50.09 34.84 0.42
CA ARG A 77 -50.20 35.93 1.40
C ARG A 77 -51.40 35.79 2.31
N ILE A 78 -51.14 36.00 3.60
CA ILE A 78 -52.17 36.14 4.65
C ILE A 78 -52.15 37.59 5.07
N VAL A 79 -53.27 38.28 4.98
CA VAL A 79 -53.42 39.68 5.36
C VAL A 79 -54.32 39.74 6.59
N SER A 80 -53.81 40.24 7.69
CA SER A 80 -54.57 40.46 8.93
C SER A 80 -55.44 41.71 8.83
N ASP A 81 -56.38 41.83 9.71
CA ASP A 81 -57.24 43.02 9.76
C ASP A 81 -56.51 44.31 10.11
N ASP A 82 -55.41 44.21 10.82
CA ASP A 82 -54.48 45.28 11.17
C ASP A 82 -53.50 45.67 10.03
N GLY A 83 -53.60 44.98 8.88
CA GLY A 83 -52.72 45.22 7.73
C GLY A 83 -51.40 44.52 7.81
N VAL A 84 -51.11 43.72 8.84
CA VAL A 84 -49.93 42.87 8.93
C VAL A 84 -50.02 41.76 7.86
N THR A 85 -49.00 41.64 7.04
CA THR A 85 -48.96 40.63 5.97
C THR A 85 -47.94 39.56 6.30
N ARG A 86 -48.34 38.31 6.25
CA ARG A 86 -47.47 37.11 6.27
C ARG A 86 -47.47 36.52 4.89
N ALA A 87 -46.27 36.29 4.35
CA ALA A 87 -46.09 35.68 3.02
C ALA A 87 -45.34 34.34 3.10
N PHE A 88 -45.60 33.50 2.13
CA PHE A 88 -44.89 32.23 1.86
C PHE A 88 -44.54 32.24 0.38
N SER A 89 -43.27 32.49 0.09
CA SER A 89 -42.75 32.45 -1.29
C SER A 89 -42.14 31.08 -1.59
N GLY A 90 -42.14 30.73 -2.87
CA GLY A 90 -41.55 29.48 -3.33
C GLY A 90 -42.06 29.10 -4.72
N PHE A 91 -42.15 27.82 -4.97
CA PHE A 91 -42.61 27.27 -6.24
C PHE A 91 -43.81 26.31 -6.03
N ILE A 92 -44.66 26.22 -7.02
CA ILE A 92 -45.79 25.27 -7.00
C ILE A 92 -45.28 23.88 -7.37
N GLU A 93 -45.17 22.99 -6.37
CA GLU A 93 -44.77 21.60 -6.54
C GLU A 93 -45.89 20.72 -7.07
N ARG A 94 -47.13 20.99 -6.59
CA ARG A 94 -48.33 20.21 -6.98
C ARG A 94 -49.47 21.11 -7.32
N PHE A 95 -50.15 20.80 -8.41
CA PHE A 95 -51.35 21.45 -8.85
C PHE A 95 -52.41 20.39 -9.17
N SER A 96 -53.44 20.25 -8.35
CA SER A 96 -54.43 19.20 -8.46
C SER A 96 -55.83 19.77 -8.65
N THR A 97 -56.57 19.23 -9.58
CA THR A 97 -58.00 19.51 -9.70
C THR A 97 -58.77 18.60 -8.70
N VAL A 98 -59.46 19.18 -7.77
CA VAL A 98 -60.22 18.47 -6.72
C VAL A 98 -61.64 18.19 -7.15
N GLN A 99 -62.32 19.22 -7.71
CA GLN A 99 -63.69 19.12 -8.14
C GLN A 99 -63.95 20.11 -9.28
N THR A 100 -64.75 19.73 -10.25
CA THR A 100 -65.27 20.61 -11.29
C THR A 100 -66.78 20.64 -11.19
N THR A 101 -67.36 21.86 -11.12
CA THR A 101 -68.77 22.11 -11.17
C THR A 101 -69.14 22.93 -12.41
N LYS A 102 -70.38 23.24 -12.62
CA LYS A 102 -70.79 24.05 -13.76
C LYS A 102 -70.28 25.52 -13.65
N ASP A 103 -70.14 26.03 -12.41
CA ASP A 103 -69.87 27.43 -12.16
C ASP A 103 -68.41 27.72 -11.77
N TYR A 104 -67.69 26.71 -11.24
CA TYR A 104 -66.28 26.82 -10.85
C TYR A 104 -65.57 25.47 -10.79
N THR A 105 -64.24 25.50 -10.84
CA THR A 105 -63.35 24.37 -10.59
C THR A 105 -62.58 24.63 -9.30
N LYS A 106 -62.55 23.61 -8.41
CA LYS A 106 -61.79 23.63 -7.16
C LYS A 106 -60.43 22.97 -7.40
N TYR A 107 -59.39 23.65 -6.98
CA TYR A 107 -58.00 23.19 -7.07
C TYR A 107 -57.39 23.08 -5.69
N GLN A 108 -56.44 22.22 -5.57
CA GLN A 108 -55.48 22.16 -4.45
C GLN A 108 -54.09 22.40 -4.99
N VAL A 109 -53.42 23.40 -4.44
CA VAL A 109 -52.03 23.77 -4.75
C VAL A 109 -51.15 23.47 -3.54
N VAL A 110 -49.99 22.84 -3.78
CA VAL A 110 -48.92 22.74 -2.79
C VAL A 110 -47.79 23.66 -3.23
N LEU A 111 -47.57 24.71 -2.45
CA LEU A 111 -46.48 25.66 -2.57
C LEU A 111 -45.37 25.27 -1.61
N LYS A 112 -44.16 25.15 -2.07
CA LYS A 112 -42.97 24.88 -1.23
C LYS A 112 -41.91 25.97 -1.44
N SER A 113 -41.20 26.31 -0.37
CA SER A 113 -40.02 27.17 -0.50
C SER A 113 -38.96 26.55 -1.43
N HIS A 114 -38.12 27.39 -2.04
CA HIS A 114 -37.09 26.93 -3.00
C HIS A 114 -36.11 25.92 -2.39
N PHE A 115 -35.94 25.90 -1.08
CA PHE A 115 -35.14 24.87 -0.40
C PHE A 115 -35.66 23.46 -0.68
N ALA A 116 -36.92 23.25 -0.95
CA ALA A 116 -37.51 21.95 -1.31
C ALA A 116 -37.02 21.41 -2.67
N ARG A 117 -36.45 22.25 -3.55
CA ARG A 117 -35.87 21.78 -4.81
C ARG A 117 -34.78 20.77 -4.61
N LEU A 118 -34.05 20.82 -3.47
CA LEU A 118 -33.02 19.87 -3.10
C LEU A 118 -33.58 18.46 -2.85
N GLN A 119 -34.89 18.29 -2.68
CA GLN A 119 -35.55 16.99 -2.49
C GLN A 119 -35.72 16.21 -3.81
N ALA A 120 -35.53 16.88 -4.95
CA ALA A 120 -35.74 16.32 -6.28
C ALA A 120 -34.60 15.42 -6.70
N GLY A 121 -34.74 14.11 -6.49
CA GLY A 121 -33.77 13.11 -6.94
C GLY A 121 -32.64 12.81 -5.96
N THR A 122 -31.88 11.77 -6.27
CA THR A 122 -30.72 11.35 -5.51
C THR A 122 -29.43 11.71 -6.27
N ASN A 123 -28.35 11.95 -5.54
CA ASN A 123 -27.06 12.31 -6.12
C ASN A 123 -25.93 11.48 -5.51
N THR A 124 -24.82 11.41 -6.23
CA THR A 124 -23.55 10.78 -5.79
C THR A 124 -22.42 11.67 -6.24
N GLN A 125 -21.73 12.32 -5.29
CA GLN A 125 -20.65 13.27 -5.61
C GLN A 125 -19.67 13.41 -4.45
N VAL A 126 -18.46 13.80 -4.79
CA VAL A 126 -17.35 14.00 -3.87
C VAL A 126 -17.09 15.48 -3.65
N PHE A 127 -16.83 15.86 -2.40
CA PHE A 127 -16.38 17.19 -2.01
C PHE A 127 -15.03 17.07 -1.30
N GLN A 128 -14.07 17.90 -1.70
CA GLN A 128 -12.73 17.91 -1.12
C GLN A 128 -12.30 19.34 -0.81
N HIS A 129 -11.57 19.52 0.29
CA HIS A 129 -10.96 20.79 0.71
C HIS A 129 -11.93 21.97 0.84
N LEU A 130 -13.18 21.70 1.17
CA LEU A 130 -14.23 22.70 1.40
C LEU A 130 -14.65 22.70 2.87
N THR A 131 -15.17 23.86 3.35
CA THR A 131 -15.84 23.92 4.63
C THR A 131 -17.30 23.40 4.48
N ILE A 132 -17.93 22.98 5.56
CA ILE A 132 -19.33 22.53 5.52
C ILE A 132 -20.27 23.62 4.95
N PRO A 133 -20.19 24.90 5.36
CA PRO A 133 -20.96 25.96 4.72
C PRO A 133 -20.71 26.10 3.22
N GLN A 134 -19.45 25.94 2.77
CA GLN A 134 -19.14 25.98 1.33
C GLN A 134 -19.74 24.81 0.55
N ILE A 135 -19.79 23.60 1.15
CA ILE A 135 -20.45 22.44 0.53
C ILE A 135 -21.95 22.73 0.39
N ILE A 136 -22.60 23.19 1.47
CA ILE A 136 -24.03 23.56 1.44
C ILE A 136 -24.28 24.62 0.36
N GLN A 137 -23.50 25.70 0.34
CA GLN A 137 -23.61 26.77 -0.66
C GLN A 137 -23.44 26.26 -2.10
N LYS A 138 -22.48 25.33 -2.32
CA LYS A 138 -22.27 24.73 -3.65
C LYS A 138 -23.48 23.93 -4.11
N ILE A 139 -24.11 23.17 -3.22
CA ILE A 139 -25.31 22.39 -3.51
C ILE A 139 -26.49 23.32 -3.79
N LEU A 140 -26.72 24.35 -2.95
CA LEU A 140 -27.78 25.33 -3.17
C LEU A 140 -27.68 26.01 -4.52
N ARG A 141 -26.48 26.46 -4.91
CA ARG A 141 -26.23 27.06 -6.24
C ARG A 141 -26.53 26.10 -7.38
N ALA A 142 -26.21 24.80 -7.24
CA ALA A 142 -26.53 23.82 -8.27
C ALA A 142 -28.03 23.66 -8.52
N HIS A 143 -28.88 23.95 -7.52
CA HIS A 143 -30.32 24.01 -7.65
C HIS A 143 -30.86 25.37 -8.06
N GLY A 144 -30.00 26.33 -8.44
CA GLY A 144 -30.40 27.66 -8.91
C GLY A 144 -30.77 28.63 -7.79
N ILE A 145 -30.53 28.29 -6.52
CA ILE A 145 -30.71 29.18 -5.38
C ILE A 145 -29.62 30.26 -5.42
N ARG A 146 -30.01 31.51 -5.48
CA ARG A 146 -29.10 32.65 -5.68
C ARG A 146 -28.57 33.18 -4.35
N GLU A 147 -27.53 34.04 -4.39
CA GLU A 147 -26.89 34.59 -3.19
C GLU A 147 -27.83 35.31 -2.23
N HIS A 148 -28.83 36.09 -2.76
CA HIS A 148 -29.79 36.77 -1.94
C HIS A 148 -30.82 35.84 -1.29
N GLN A 149 -30.94 34.60 -1.77
CA GLN A 149 -31.85 33.59 -1.22
C GLN A 149 -31.17 32.73 -0.14
N MET A 150 -29.88 32.96 0.16
CA MET A 150 -29.17 32.23 1.22
C MET A 150 -28.34 33.19 2.06
N LEU A 151 -28.44 33.05 3.38
CA LEU A 151 -27.72 33.88 4.33
C LEU A 151 -27.08 32.99 5.41
N PHE A 152 -25.74 33.02 5.51
CA PHE A 152 -25.00 32.28 6.53
C PHE A 152 -24.66 33.23 7.69
N ARG A 153 -25.31 33.05 8.85
CA ARG A 153 -25.02 33.70 10.11
C ARG A 153 -24.38 32.65 11.04
N LEU A 154 -23.07 32.46 10.94
CA LEU A 154 -22.38 31.42 11.69
C LEU A 154 -21.34 32.05 12.60
N ARG A 155 -21.31 31.58 13.83
CA ARG A 155 -20.37 32.02 14.87
C ARG A 155 -19.21 31.06 15.05
N ALA A 156 -19.43 29.76 14.85
CA ALA A 156 -18.40 28.75 14.96
C ALA A 156 -17.47 28.75 13.73
N ASP A 157 -16.22 28.37 13.95
CA ASP A 157 -15.29 28.11 12.87
C ASP A 157 -15.53 26.71 12.28
N TYR A 158 -15.67 26.67 10.97
CA TYR A 158 -15.85 25.41 10.23
C TYR A 158 -14.58 25.13 9.42
N PRO A 159 -13.70 24.23 9.90
CA PRO A 159 -12.50 23.89 9.17
C PRO A 159 -12.81 23.23 7.83
N LYS A 160 -11.88 23.35 6.89
CA LYS A 160 -11.96 22.61 5.62
C LYS A 160 -11.87 21.11 5.88
N VAL A 161 -12.87 20.38 5.42
CA VAL A 161 -12.86 18.93 5.44
C VAL A 161 -12.07 18.41 4.25
N LEU A 162 -11.23 17.40 4.49
CA LEU A 162 -10.40 16.82 3.43
C LEU A 162 -11.27 16.05 2.43
N TRP A 163 -12.31 15.37 2.92
CA TRP A 163 -13.16 14.49 2.14
C TRP A 163 -14.58 14.47 2.71
N ARG A 164 -15.57 14.54 1.81
CA ARG A 164 -16.97 14.23 2.08
C ARG A 164 -17.56 13.57 0.85
N PHE A 165 -18.29 12.49 1.06
CA PHE A 165 -18.87 11.70 -0.02
C PHE A 165 -20.38 11.57 0.15
N GLN A 166 -21.14 12.28 -0.68
CA GLN A 166 -22.56 12.08 -0.83
C GLN A 166 -22.79 10.81 -1.65
N TYR A 167 -23.45 9.83 -1.07
CA TYR A 167 -23.70 8.55 -1.73
C TYR A 167 -25.19 8.24 -1.78
N GLN A 168 -25.76 8.23 -2.98
CA GLN A 168 -27.15 7.84 -3.29
C GLN A 168 -28.20 8.46 -2.34
N MET A 169 -28.05 9.71 -1.99
CA MET A 169 -29.04 10.43 -1.19
C MET A 169 -29.40 11.76 -1.84
N SER A 170 -30.61 12.28 -1.55
CA SER A 170 -31.03 13.58 -2.07
C SER A 170 -30.12 14.69 -1.53
N ASP A 171 -29.95 15.74 -2.31
CA ASP A 171 -29.18 16.90 -1.89
C ASP A 171 -29.74 17.50 -0.59
N PHE A 172 -31.07 17.48 -0.42
CA PHE A 172 -31.73 17.90 0.84
C PHE A 172 -31.26 17.05 2.02
N ASN A 173 -31.39 15.72 1.93
CA ASN A 173 -30.99 14.83 3.02
C ASN A 173 -29.51 14.94 3.33
N TYR A 174 -28.70 15.17 2.32
CA TYR A 174 -27.26 15.35 2.50
C TYR A 174 -26.94 16.67 3.21
N VAL A 175 -27.55 17.78 2.77
CA VAL A 175 -27.41 19.08 3.44
C VAL A 175 -27.92 19.00 4.88
N HIS A 176 -29.07 18.36 5.09
CA HIS A 176 -29.64 18.15 6.43
C HIS A 176 -28.71 17.37 7.34
N MET A 177 -28.13 16.25 6.85
CA MET A 177 -27.12 15.48 7.56
C MET A 177 -25.87 16.31 7.89
N LEU A 178 -25.40 17.15 6.95
CA LEU A 178 -24.27 18.05 7.20
C LEU A 178 -24.59 19.06 8.29
N MET A 179 -25.82 19.63 8.29
CA MET A 179 -26.30 20.54 9.34
C MET A 179 -26.38 19.84 10.70
N GLU A 180 -26.95 18.63 10.75
CA GLU A 180 -27.01 17.81 11.97
C GLU A 180 -25.63 17.59 12.58
N LYS A 181 -24.66 17.14 11.76
CA LYS A 181 -23.29 16.84 12.18
C LYS A 181 -22.48 18.08 12.57
N SER A 182 -22.89 19.25 12.11
CA SER A 182 -22.13 20.49 12.31
C SER A 182 -22.79 21.47 13.28
N GLY A 183 -23.98 21.14 13.80
CA GLY A 183 -24.73 22.02 14.69
C GLY A 183 -25.31 23.24 14.00
N ILE A 184 -25.40 23.22 12.69
CA ILE A 184 -26.05 24.28 11.91
C ILE A 184 -27.53 23.97 11.86
N TYR A 185 -28.37 25.00 12.00
CA TYR A 185 -29.81 24.94 11.72
C TYR A 185 -30.14 25.96 10.63
N CYS A 186 -31.28 25.80 10.01
CA CYS A 186 -31.77 26.82 9.10
C CYS A 186 -33.27 27.11 9.34
N TYR A 187 -33.70 28.26 8.88
CA TYR A 187 -35.07 28.68 8.81
C TYR A 187 -35.28 29.57 7.60
N ILE A 188 -36.52 29.79 7.21
CA ILE A 188 -36.86 30.55 6.02
C ILE A 188 -37.55 31.84 6.44
N VAL A 189 -37.05 32.94 5.89
CA VAL A 189 -37.67 34.28 6.05
C VAL A 189 -38.11 34.81 4.71
N GLU A 190 -39.15 35.62 4.72
CA GLU A 190 -39.60 36.34 3.54
C GLU A 190 -38.88 37.68 3.44
N THR A 191 -38.40 37.98 2.24
CA THR A 191 -37.77 39.24 1.89
C THR A 191 -38.47 39.88 0.70
N GLU A 192 -38.09 41.08 0.32
CA GLU A 192 -38.60 41.75 -0.89
C GLU A 192 -38.32 40.97 -2.19
N TYR A 193 -37.35 40.03 -2.17
CA TYR A 193 -36.97 39.19 -3.30
C TYR A 193 -37.50 37.75 -3.22
N GLY A 194 -38.37 37.45 -2.24
CA GLY A 194 -38.94 36.14 -2.00
C GLY A 194 -38.32 35.42 -0.78
N ASP A 195 -38.39 34.09 -0.77
CA ASP A 195 -37.90 33.27 0.32
C ASP A 195 -36.36 33.29 0.41
N GLN A 196 -35.85 33.48 1.62
CA GLN A 196 -34.44 33.42 1.95
C GLN A 196 -34.19 32.37 3.03
N ILE A 197 -33.26 31.47 2.79
CA ILE A 197 -32.83 30.46 3.75
C ILE A 197 -31.72 31.07 4.61
N VAL A 198 -31.98 31.17 5.92
CA VAL A 198 -31.01 31.67 6.90
C VAL A 198 -30.42 30.48 7.65
N PHE A 199 -29.10 30.31 7.57
CA PHE A 199 -28.35 29.32 8.32
C PHE A 199 -27.77 29.97 9.57
N GLY A 200 -27.98 29.33 10.73
CA GLY A 200 -27.50 29.80 12.03
C GLY A 200 -26.91 28.65 12.85
N ASP A 201 -26.13 28.99 13.89
CA ASP A 201 -25.50 28.03 14.78
C ASP A 201 -25.49 28.47 16.26
N ASP A 202 -26.04 29.66 16.56
CA ASP A 202 -26.10 30.21 17.92
C ASP A 202 -27.44 30.87 18.19
N ILE A 203 -27.74 31.12 19.46
CA ILE A 203 -28.97 31.82 19.92
C ILE A 203 -29.08 33.25 19.36
N ASP A 204 -27.93 33.92 19.15
CA ASP A 204 -27.89 35.29 18.60
C ASP A 204 -28.43 35.36 17.15
N HIS A 205 -28.63 34.23 16.49
CA HIS A 205 -29.14 34.15 15.13
C HIS A 205 -30.64 33.90 15.03
N TYR A 206 -31.34 33.91 16.18
CA TYR A 206 -32.78 33.92 16.18
C TYR A 206 -33.34 35.29 15.78
N VAL A 207 -34.62 35.36 15.51
CA VAL A 207 -35.30 36.60 15.07
C VAL A 207 -35.84 37.30 16.32
N TYR A 208 -35.16 38.34 16.78
CA TYR A 208 -35.53 39.14 17.93
C TYR A 208 -36.28 40.41 17.54
N ASP A 209 -35.96 41.02 16.43
CA ASP A 209 -36.52 42.29 15.99
C ASP A 209 -37.68 42.11 14.97
N PRO A 210 -38.74 42.92 15.15
CA PRO A 210 -39.07 43.72 16.33
C PRO A 210 -39.42 42.81 17.52
N ARG A 211 -39.17 43.26 18.76
CA ARG A 211 -39.53 42.48 19.96
C ARG A 211 -41.02 42.15 19.93
N LEU A 212 -41.37 40.86 20.11
CA LEU A 212 -42.73 40.37 20.04
C LEU A 212 -43.22 39.88 21.40
N ILE A 213 -44.07 40.70 22.02
CA ILE A 213 -44.73 40.37 23.28
C ILE A 213 -46.19 40.10 22.97
N VAL A 214 -46.63 38.88 23.22
CA VAL A 214 -48.01 38.46 22.93
C VAL A 214 -48.73 38.13 24.22
N PRO A 215 -49.92 38.68 24.46
CA PRO A 215 -50.69 38.37 25.66
C PRO A 215 -51.18 36.92 25.67
N TYR A 216 -51.15 36.27 26.82
CA TYR A 216 -51.79 34.99 27.02
C TYR A 216 -53.24 35.19 27.41
N ARG A 217 -54.14 34.63 26.64
CA ARG A 217 -55.60 34.69 26.90
C ARG A 217 -56.21 33.30 26.84
N GLY A 218 -56.37 32.64 27.97
CA GLY A 218 -57.00 31.32 28.03
C GLY A 218 -58.41 31.34 27.47
N ALA A 219 -58.82 30.22 26.88
CA ALA A 219 -60.17 30.09 26.20
C ALA A 219 -61.32 30.12 27.15
N SER A 220 -61.55 31.21 27.90
CA SER A 220 -62.68 31.39 28.80
C SER A 220 -63.93 32.04 28.14
N GLY A 221 -64.03 32.01 26.82
CA GLY A 221 -65.25 32.22 26.04
C GLY A 221 -65.74 33.67 25.90
N LEU A 222 -65.38 34.64 26.73
CA LEU A 222 -65.87 35.97 26.71
C LEU A 222 -64.90 37.11 26.42
N GLU A 223 -63.57 36.79 26.43
CA GLU A 223 -62.54 37.79 26.28
C GLU A 223 -61.76 37.73 24.94
N ALA A 224 -62.12 36.83 24.03
CA ALA A 224 -61.38 36.57 22.79
C ALA A 224 -61.79 37.46 21.60
N GLY A 225 -62.46 38.61 21.86
CA GLY A 225 -62.89 39.50 20.80
C GLY A 225 -61.84 40.40 20.26
N GLY A 226 -61.18 39.99 19.15
CA GLY A 226 -60.42 40.89 18.26
C GLY A 226 -58.95 41.22 18.65
N VAL A 227 -58.39 40.57 19.66
CA VAL A 227 -56.97 40.76 20.05
C VAL A 227 -56.14 39.55 19.67
N GLU A 228 -54.97 39.78 19.00
CA GLU A 228 -53.99 38.72 18.77
C GLU A 228 -53.41 38.22 20.11
N ALA A 229 -53.54 36.92 20.39
CA ALA A 229 -53.13 36.32 21.66
C ALA A 229 -52.73 34.85 21.51
N VAL A 230 -51.95 34.36 22.45
CA VAL A 230 -51.78 32.93 22.70
C VAL A 230 -52.97 32.46 23.53
N THR A 231 -53.72 31.50 23.01
CA THR A 231 -54.97 31.00 23.64
C THR A 231 -54.74 29.72 24.45
N THR A 232 -53.76 28.91 24.07
CA THR A 232 -53.36 27.69 24.75
C THR A 232 -51.88 27.65 24.86
N LEU A 233 -51.32 27.23 25.99
CA LEU A 233 -49.90 27.00 26.18
C LEU A 233 -49.71 25.78 27.07
N LYS A 234 -49.06 24.76 26.55
CA LYS A 234 -48.69 23.53 27.24
C LYS A 234 -47.18 23.45 27.32
N THR A 235 -46.66 22.88 28.39
CA THR A 235 -45.21 22.62 28.54
C THR A 235 -45.00 21.13 28.68
N HIS A 236 -44.13 20.59 27.85
CA HIS A 236 -43.67 19.20 27.90
C HIS A 236 -42.22 19.21 28.32
N THR A 237 -41.89 18.44 29.38
CA THR A 237 -40.54 18.32 29.88
C THR A 237 -40.17 16.87 29.97
N GLU A 238 -38.94 16.53 29.53
CA GLU A 238 -38.42 15.17 29.52
C GLU A 238 -37.05 15.11 30.19
N ILE A 239 -36.73 13.93 30.77
CA ILE A 239 -35.38 13.66 31.24
C ILE A 239 -34.49 13.45 30.02
N VAL A 240 -33.39 14.22 29.95
CA VAL A 240 -32.35 14.08 28.93
C VAL A 240 -31.03 13.66 29.55
N PRO A 241 -30.08 13.14 28.78
CA PRO A 241 -28.77 12.78 29.30
C PRO A 241 -28.08 13.91 30.06
N GLN A 242 -27.44 13.58 31.18
CA GLN A 242 -26.63 14.51 31.97
C GLN A 242 -25.34 14.90 31.24
N SER A 243 -24.76 13.99 30.49
CA SER A 243 -23.59 14.21 29.67
C SER A 243 -23.56 13.22 28.50
N ILE A 244 -22.83 13.56 27.48
CA ILE A 244 -22.58 12.66 26.35
C ILE A 244 -21.09 12.33 26.32
N LEU A 245 -20.76 11.03 26.19
CA LEU A 245 -19.42 10.53 26.01
C LEU A 245 -19.25 10.05 24.57
N VAL A 246 -18.22 10.53 23.89
CA VAL A 246 -17.90 10.12 22.53
C VAL A 246 -16.48 9.56 22.44
N ALA A 247 -16.23 8.70 21.46
CA ALA A 247 -14.88 8.25 21.08
C ALA A 247 -14.82 7.89 19.60
N ASP A 248 -13.63 8.01 19.02
CA ASP A 248 -13.39 7.54 17.67
C ASP A 248 -11.93 7.08 17.49
N TYR A 249 -11.66 6.43 16.38
CA TYR A 249 -10.36 5.97 15.96
C TYR A 249 -9.87 6.75 14.74
N ASN A 250 -8.67 7.35 14.88
CA ASN A 250 -7.99 7.98 13.75
C ASN A 250 -6.74 7.15 13.38
N PRO A 251 -6.66 6.58 12.16
CA PRO A 251 -5.50 5.80 11.74
C PRO A 251 -4.20 6.60 11.64
N GLU A 252 -4.25 7.93 11.46
CA GLU A 252 -3.07 8.80 11.41
C GLU A 252 -2.47 9.06 12.79
N ALA A 253 -3.25 8.85 13.85
CA ALA A 253 -2.85 8.94 15.23
C ALA A 253 -3.32 7.70 16.01
N ALA A 254 -2.96 6.52 15.53
CA ALA A 254 -3.52 5.22 15.94
C ALA A 254 -3.34 4.85 17.41
N TRP A 255 -2.42 5.49 18.12
CA TRP A 255 -2.19 5.28 19.56
C TRP A 255 -3.01 6.19 20.45
N GLU A 256 -3.55 7.29 19.89
CA GLU A 256 -4.41 8.20 20.61
C GLU A 256 -5.83 7.62 20.71
N ARG A 257 -6.42 7.79 21.88
CA ARG A 257 -7.82 7.44 22.10
C ARG A 257 -8.59 8.73 22.24
N TYR A 258 -9.08 9.24 21.15
CA TYR A 258 -9.88 10.46 21.11
C TYR A 258 -11.24 10.22 21.77
N ARG A 259 -11.25 10.37 23.08
CA ARG A 259 -12.41 10.19 23.94
C ARG A 259 -12.62 11.47 24.73
N ASP A 260 -13.82 12.03 24.65
CA ASP A 260 -14.20 13.19 25.45
C ASP A 260 -15.67 13.12 25.84
N GLN A 261 -16.02 13.90 26.85
CA GLN A 261 -17.40 14.04 27.32
C GLN A 261 -17.75 15.51 27.48
N ALA A 262 -19.03 15.84 27.32
CA ALA A 262 -19.51 17.17 27.58
C ALA A 262 -20.79 17.14 28.41
N ASN A 263 -20.87 18.05 29.38
CA ASN A 263 -22.07 18.46 30.08
C ASN A 263 -22.17 19.97 29.98
N VAL A 264 -23.10 20.48 29.16
CA VAL A 264 -23.31 21.93 28.96
C VAL A 264 -24.33 22.52 29.91
N ALA A 265 -24.98 21.70 30.75
CA ALA A 265 -25.93 22.13 31.77
C ALA A 265 -25.62 21.46 33.14
N PRO A 266 -24.43 21.70 33.73
CA PRO A 266 -23.97 21.00 34.93
C PRO A 266 -24.80 21.30 36.19
N GLN A 267 -25.57 22.38 36.17
CA GLN A 267 -26.43 22.79 37.29
C GLN A 267 -27.88 22.28 37.18
N ASP A 268 -28.22 21.62 36.08
CA ASP A 268 -29.56 21.10 35.86
C ASP A 268 -29.74 19.73 36.55
N PRO A 269 -30.50 19.64 37.68
CA PRO A 269 -30.70 18.39 38.41
C PRO A 269 -31.69 17.43 37.71
N THR A 270 -32.33 17.85 36.62
CA THR A 270 -33.35 17.07 35.89
C THR A 270 -32.77 16.25 34.77
N THR A 271 -31.44 16.21 34.64
CA THR A 271 -30.72 15.39 33.67
C THR A 271 -30.26 14.08 34.30
N TYR A 272 -30.21 12.98 33.53
CA TYR A 272 -29.74 11.69 34.02
C TYR A 272 -29.13 10.81 32.94
N GLY A 273 -28.04 10.09 33.29
CA GLY A 273 -27.40 9.13 32.43
C GLY A 273 -26.31 9.71 31.51
N GLN A 274 -25.45 8.83 31.00
CA GLN A 274 -24.36 9.18 30.10
C GLN A 274 -24.29 8.18 28.94
N PRO A 275 -24.94 8.44 27.82
CA PRO A 275 -24.75 7.65 26.61
C PRO A 275 -23.30 7.67 26.15
N TYR A 276 -22.78 6.51 25.73
CA TYR A 276 -21.48 6.36 25.07
C TYR A 276 -21.69 6.09 23.59
N ILE A 277 -21.09 6.92 22.73
CA ILE A 277 -21.22 6.85 21.28
C ILE A 277 -19.82 6.70 20.67
N TYR A 278 -19.62 5.65 19.90
CA TYR A 278 -18.37 5.38 19.20
C TYR A 278 -18.51 5.64 17.70
N GLY A 279 -17.43 6.07 17.05
CA GLY A 279 -17.39 6.23 15.59
C GLY A 279 -18.03 7.52 15.08
N THR A 280 -17.96 8.61 15.86
CA THR A 280 -18.62 9.89 15.56
C THR A 280 -17.96 10.73 14.47
N GLY A 281 -16.76 10.35 14.00
CA GLY A 281 -16.11 10.98 12.83
C GLY A 281 -15.13 12.11 13.16
N HIS A 282 -14.84 12.37 14.44
CA HIS A 282 -13.83 13.37 14.82
C HIS A 282 -12.40 12.85 14.64
N LEU A 283 -11.46 13.78 14.38
CA LEU A 283 -10.08 13.45 14.03
C LEU A 283 -9.07 13.73 15.14
N ASP A 284 -9.47 14.51 16.16
CA ASP A 284 -8.61 14.94 17.26
C ASP A 284 -9.43 15.13 18.55
N GLN A 285 -8.75 15.51 19.63
CA GLN A 285 -9.35 15.72 20.94
C GLN A 285 -10.31 16.93 20.96
N GLN A 286 -10.00 17.98 20.21
CA GLN A 286 -10.88 19.15 20.11
C GLN A 286 -12.18 18.78 19.38
N GLY A 287 -12.10 18.01 18.32
CA GLY A 287 -13.25 17.48 17.61
C GLY A 287 -14.09 16.54 18.48
N ALA A 288 -13.47 15.70 19.32
CA ALA A 288 -14.19 14.88 20.29
C ALA A 288 -15.01 15.71 21.27
N LYS A 289 -14.39 16.76 21.84
CA LYS A 289 -15.07 17.68 22.76
C LYS A 289 -16.24 18.40 22.07
N TRP A 290 -16.02 18.91 20.88
CA TRP A 290 -17.05 19.56 20.07
C TRP A 290 -18.24 18.61 19.79
N GLU A 291 -17.95 17.40 19.36
CA GLU A 291 -18.98 16.39 19.05
C GLU A 291 -19.81 16.02 20.29
N ALA A 292 -19.16 15.83 21.44
CA ALA A 292 -19.85 15.58 22.70
C ALA A 292 -20.75 16.75 23.10
N GLN A 293 -20.25 17.99 22.97
CA GLN A 293 -21.02 19.21 23.26
C GLN A 293 -22.23 19.33 22.34
N LEU A 294 -22.05 19.19 21.03
CA LEU A 294 -23.11 19.28 20.02
C LEU A 294 -24.27 18.30 20.32
N ARG A 295 -23.92 17.06 20.63
CA ARG A 295 -24.91 16.01 20.95
C ARG A 295 -25.65 16.30 22.24
N HIS A 296 -24.96 16.85 23.24
CA HIS A 296 -25.62 17.25 24.49
C HIS A 296 -26.54 18.47 24.29
N GLU A 297 -26.12 19.48 23.53
CA GLU A 297 -26.97 20.61 23.15
C GLU A 297 -28.20 20.15 22.40
N ALA A 298 -28.09 19.19 21.46
CA ALA A 298 -29.22 18.62 20.73
C ALA A 298 -30.19 17.85 21.64
N ALA A 299 -29.69 17.22 22.70
CA ALA A 299 -30.57 16.61 23.71
C ALA A 299 -31.29 17.66 24.55
N LEU A 300 -30.57 18.68 25.03
CA LEU A 300 -31.16 19.77 25.82
C LEU A 300 -32.19 20.62 25.07
N ALA A 301 -31.99 20.79 23.75
CA ALA A 301 -32.98 21.50 22.93
C ALA A 301 -34.37 20.85 22.92
N ARG A 302 -34.50 19.59 23.39
CA ARG A 302 -35.79 18.88 23.48
C ARG A 302 -36.25 18.64 24.90
N GLN A 303 -35.44 19.02 25.88
CA GLN A 303 -35.80 18.81 27.29
C GLN A 303 -37.06 19.56 27.69
N VAL A 304 -37.24 20.78 27.19
CA VAL A 304 -38.41 21.62 27.48
C VAL A 304 -39.00 22.08 26.15
N ILE A 305 -40.23 21.66 25.87
CA ILE A 305 -40.95 22.02 24.65
C ILE A 305 -42.26 22.70 25.07
N TYR A 306 -42.51 23.86 24.52
CA TYR A 306 -43.76 24.56 24.62
C TYR A 306 -44.64 24.27 23.39
N GLU A 307 -45.89 23.93 23.58
CA GLU A 307 -46.91 23.81 22.53
C GLU A 307 -47.96 24.86 22.76
N GLY A 308 -48.12 25.78 21.80
CA GLY A 308 -49.05 26.87 21.89
C GLY A 308 -50.06 26.90 20.73
N GLU A 309 -51.24 27.45 21.00
CA GLU A 309 -52.21 27.82 19.97
C GLU A 309 -52.41 29.34 20.02
N SER A 310 -52.46 29.98 18.85
CA SER A 310 -52.64 31.43 18.77
C SER A 310 -53.33 31.87 17.48
N ASN A 311 -53.72 33.14 17.42
CA ASN A 311 -54.22 33.81 16.22
C ASN A 311 -53.24 34.89 15.71
N VAL A 312 -52.02 34.92 16.23
CA VAL A 312 -50.99 35.92 15.90
C VAL A 312 -50.40 35.61 14.52
N VAL A 313 -50.61 36.50 13.55
CA VAL A 313 -50.12 36.32 12.17
C VAL A 313 -48.62 36.50 12.08
N ALA A 314 -48.00 37.30 12.94
CA ALA A 314 -46.58 37.60 12.94
C ALA A 314 -45.66 36.44 13.42
N LEU A 315 -46.22 35.35 13.91
CA LEU A 315 -45.42 34.19 14.35
C LEU A 315 -44.81 33.45 13.17
N GLN A 316 -43.54 33.05 13.31
CA GLN A 316 -42.77 32.30 12.32
C GLN A 316 -41.66 31.48 12.98
N CYS A 317 -41.07 30.55 12.26
CA CYS A 317 -39.91 29.83 12.74
C CYS A 317 -38.72 30.75 13.08
N ALA A 318 -37.93 30.36 14.08
CA ALA A 318 -36.83 31.09 14.68
C ALA A 318 -37.22 32.42 15.35
N ARG A 319 -38.50 32.83 15.37
CA ARG A 319 -38.99 34.03 16.05
C ARG A 319 -38.99 33.81 17.55
N VAL A 320 -38.41 34.78 18.27
CA VAL A 320 -38.52 34.82 19.74
C VAL A 320 -39.84 35.46 20.12
N LEU A 321 -40.61 34.74 20.93
CA LEU A 321 -41.91 35.10 21.45
C LEU A 321 -41.80 35.26 22.97
N GLU A 322 -42.17 36.42 23.47
CA GLU A 322 -42.43 36.66 24.91
C GLU A 322 -43.92 36.70 25.20
N THR A 323 -44.29 36.21 26.35
CA THR A 323 -45.69 36.27 26.82
C THR A 323 -45.81 37.15 28.07
N ASP A 324 -47.00 37.70 28.34
CA ASP A 324 -47.29 38.49 29.54
C ASP A 324 -47.39 37.63 30.81
N ILE A 325 -47.26 36.31 30.70
CA ILE A 325 -47.16 35.38 31.83
C ILE A 325 -45.70 34.93 32.01
N ALA A 326 -45.29 34.75 33.26
CA ALA A 326 -43.94 34.27 33.57
C ALA A 326 -43.81 32.77 33.24
N LEU A 327 -42.76 32.42 32.49
CA LEU A 327 -42.40 31.03 32.19
C LEU A 327 -41.09 30.71 32.93
N PRO A 328 -41.15 29.86 33.99
CA PRO A 328 -39.95 29.56 34.80
C PRO A 328 -38.76 29.04 34.01
N ASP A 329 -39.03 28.18 33.01
CA ASP A 329 -37.99 27.55 32.18
C ASP A 329 -37.62 28.37 30.92
N ALA A 330 -38.30 29.52 30.68
CA ALA A 330 -38.05 30.40 29.55
C ALA A 330 -38.13 31.88 29.96
N PRO A 331 -37.28 32.37 30.87
CA PRO A 331 -37.32 33.74 31.37
C PRO A 331 -37.01 34.79 30.30
N GLN A 332 -36.33 34.40 29.21
CA GLN A 332 -36.00 35.25 28.05
C GLN A 332 -36.95 35.03 26.85
N GLY A 333 -38.08 34.36 27.10
CA GLY A 333 -39.04 33.99 26.04
C GLY A 333 -38.78 32.65 25.41
N GLN A 334 -39.53 32.35 24.38
CA GLN A 334 -39.54 31.11 23.65
C GLN A 334 -39.11 31.37 22.21
N VAL A 335 -38.32 30.49 21.61
CA VAL A 335 -38.02 30.51 20.16
C VAL A 335 -38.88 29.45 19.47
N ILE A 336 -39.61 29.84 18.44
CA ILE A 336 -40.50 28.96 17.69
C ILE A 336 -39.64 28.05 16.79
N THR A 337 -39.81 26.75 16.95
CA THR A 337 -39.09 25.73 16.16
C THR A 337 -39.94 25.11 15.06
N GLU A 338 -41.26 25.10 15.26
CA GLU A 338 -42.23 24.59 14.30
C GLU A 338 -43.54 25.38 14.46
N ILE A 339 -44.20 25.74 13.37
CA ILE A 339 -45.51 26.38 13.39
C ILE A 339 -46.36 25.93 12.21
N ALA A 340 -47.60 25.65 12.48
CA ALA A 340 -48.63 25.32 11.49
C ALA A 340 -49.73 26.38 11.49
N HIS A 341 -49.96 27.00 10.36
CA HIS A 341 -50.94 28.02 10.12
C HIS A 341 -52.16 27.44 9.42
N SER A 342 -53.35 27.84 9.79
CA SER A 342 -54.59 27.42 9.14
C SER A 342 -55.62 28.56 9.08
N GLY A 343 -56.40 28.57 8.03
CA GLY A 343 -57.49 29.50 7.85
C GLY A 343 -58.41 29.12 6.70
N ALA A 344 -59.61 29.60 6.71
CA ALA A 344 -60.59 29.38 5.65
C ALA A 344 -61.49 30.58 5.53
N ARG A 345 -62.34 30.68 4.48
CA ARG A 345 -63.29 31.75 4.28
C ARG A 345 -64.31 31.83 5.39
N ASP A 346 -64.63 30.68 5.97
CA ASP A 346 -65.66 30.51 7.02
C ASP A 346 -65.03 30.28 8.41
N LYS A 347 -63.72 30.31 8.51
CA LYS A 347 -63.00 30.07 9.74
C LYS A 347 -61.86 31.08 9.92
N ALA A 348 -61.84 31.71 11.10
CA ALA A 348 -60.75 32.63 11.45
C ALA A 348 -59.35 31.97 11.36
N TYR A 349 -58.38 32.79 11.12
CA TYR A 349 -56.98 32.36 11.16
C TYR A 349 -56.60 31.83 12.54
N SER A 350 -55.89 30.75 12.58
CA SER A 350 -55.25 30.20 13.77
C SER A 350 -53.96 29.50 13.45
N ASN A 351 -53.06 29.45 14.41
CA ASN A 351 -51.86 28.67 14.31
C ASN A 351 -51.60 27.83 15.55
N THR A 352 -50.84 26.79 15.38
CA THR A 352 -50.29 25.96 16.44
C THR A 352 -48.78 25.95 16.31
N TYR A 353 -48.07 26.14 17.40
CA TYR A 353 -46.62 26.20 17.37
C TYR A 353 -45.95 25.32 18.43
N LYS A 354 -44.70 24.90 18.14
CA LYS A 354 -43.77 24.35 19.11
C LYS A 354 -42.61 25.31 19.29
N ALA A 355 -42.17 25.46 20.54
CA ALA A 355 -41.07 26.34 20.86
C ALA A 355 -40.20 25.73 21.98
N ILE A 356 -38.99 26.23 22.09
CA ILE A 356 -38.07 25.90 23.17
C ILE A 356 -37.64 27.20 23.88
N PRO A 357 -37.04 27.15 25.08
CA PRO A 357 -36.52 28.35 25.74
C PRO A 357 -35.54 29.11 24.82
N ALA A 358 -35.67 30.43 24.71
CA ALA A 358 -34.87 31.25 23.81
C ALA A 358 -33.37 31.34 24.21
N ASP A 359 -33.03 31.03 25.44
CA ASP A 359 -31.64 30.94 25.96
C ASP A 359 -30.96 29.60 25.64
N ARG A 360 -31.70 28.67 25.01
CA ARG A 360 -31.14 27.39 24.56
C ARG A 360 -30.79 27.41 23.08
N ARG A 361 -29.64 26.83 22.75
CA ARG A 361 -29.23 26.62 21.35
C ARG A 361 -30.10 25.53 20.73
N PHE A 362 -30.82 25.87 19.67
CA PHE A 362 -31.49 24.87 18.86
C PHE A 362 -30.44 24.08 18.06
N ARG A 363 -30.54 22.76 18.10
CA ARG A 363 -29.78 21.84 17.29
C ARG A 363 -30.77 20.88 16.63
N LEU A 364 -30.48 20.59 15.36
CA LEU A 364 -31.20 19.51 14.67
C LEU A 364 -30.94 18.19 15.41
N GLN A 365 -31.97 17.36 15.44
CA GLN A 365 -31.84 16.03 16.01
C GLN A 365 -30.90 15.19 15.13
N LEU A 366 -29.86 14.62 15.74
CA LEU A 366 -29.00 13.70 15.03
C LEU A 366 -29.74 12.38 14.79
N GLU A 367 -29.91 12.01 13.54
CA GLU A 367 -30.60 10.79 13.10
C GLU A 367 -29.68 9.85 12.33
N PRO A 368 -28.71 9.19 12.99
CA PRO A 368 -27.70 8.32 12.33
C PRO A 368 -28.31 7.19 11.49
N GLY A 369 -29.55 6.79 11.82
CA GLY A 369 -30.28 5.79 11.04
C GLY A 369 -30.70 6.25 9.64
N LYS A 370 -30.78 7.56 9.41
CA LYS A 370 -31.11 8.17 8.11
C LYS A 370 -29.87 8.52 7.28
N TRP A 371 -28.67 8.49 7.88
CA TRP A 371 -27.44 8.80 7.17
C TRP A 371 -27.09 7.68 6.19
N ALA A 372 -26.56 8.04 5.02
CA ALA A 372 -26.15 7.06 4.03
C ALA A 372 -25.07 6.14 4.58
N LYS A 373 -25.22 4.85 4.34
CA LYS A 373 -24.24 3.82 4.68
C LYS A 373 -23.93 2.98 3.46
N ILE A 374 -22.65 2.70 3.25
CA ILE A 374 -22.18 1.82 2.20
C ILE A 374 -21.83 0.47 2.84
N ALA A 375 -22.74 -0.49 2.72
CA ALA A 375 -22.60 -1.80 3.35
C ALA A 375 -21.62 -2.74 2.58
N GLY A 376 -21.31 -2.43 1.34
CA GLY A 376 -20.46 -3.24 0.47
C GLY A 376 -19.16 -2.54 0.12
N THR A 377 -18.72 -2.75 -1.12
CA THR A 377 -17.52 -2.15 -1.70
C THR A 377 -17.86 -1.37 -2.96
N LEU A 378 -17.12 -0.31 -3.21
CA LEU A 378 -17.14 0.42 -4.47
C LEU A 378 -15.84 0.17 -5.24
N SER A 379 -15.93 0.19 -6.57
CA SER A 379 -14.77 0.14 -7.44
C SER A 379 -14.15 1.52 -7.59
N ALA A 380 -12.82 1.54 -7.66
CA ALA A 380 -12.03 2.72 -7.95
C ALA A 380 -10.81 2.37 -8.79
N ARG A 381 -10.20 3.37 -9.42
CA ARG A 381 -8.96 3.23 -10.18
C ARG A 381 -7.82 3.90 -9.45
N VAL A 382 -6.69 3.20 -9.35
CA VAL A 382 -5.46 3.80 -8.79
C VAL A 382 -5.00 4.90 -9.75
N CYS A 383 -4.69 6.07 -9.20
CA CYS A 383 -4.21 7.22 -9.95
C CYS A 383 -2.68 7.30 -9.90
N SER A 384 -2.08 7.73 -11.01
CA SER A 384 -0.64 7.92 -11.11
C SER A 384 -0.29 9.20 -11.88
N PRO A 385 0.93 9.75 -11.70
CA PRO A 385 1.40 10.86 -12.51
C PRO A 385 1.64 10.39 -13.96
N ASP A 386 1.53 11.30 -14.93
CA ASP A 386 1.70 11.02 -16.38
C ASP A 386 3.02 10.30 -16.72
N LYS A 387 4.07 10.50 -15.91
CA LYS A 387 5.41 9.96 -16.18
C LYS A 387 5.68 8.57 -15.58
N TYR A 388 4.82 8.09 -14.69
CA TYR A 388 5.05 6.86 -13.92
C TYR A 388 3.86 5.93 -14.05
N THR A 389 4.15 4.65 -14.08
CA THR A 389 3.13 3.60 -14.06
C THR A 389 2.69 3.25 -12.63
N TYR A 390 3.40 3.74 -11.63
CA TYR A 390 3.11 3.49 -10.21
C TYR A 390 2.09 4.49 -9.67
N GLY A 391 1.17 4.02 -8.85
CA GLY A 391 0.19 4.85 -8.18
C GLY A 391 0.83 5.92 -7.28
N PHE A 392 0.16 7.08 -7.13
CA PHE A 392 0.56 8.07 -6.15
C PHE A 392 0.57 7.46 -4.74
N LEU A 393 1.66 7.67 -4.03
CA LEU A 393 1.87 7.16 -2.68
C LEU A 393 2.38 8.30 -1.80
N ASN A 394 1.66 8.60 -0.71
CA ASN A 394 2.12 9.62 0.25
C ASN A 394 3.16 9.06 1.22
N ALA A 395 3.68 9.91 2.11
CA ALA A 395 4.68 9.54 3.12
C ALA A 395 4.19 8.48 4.13
N ALA A 396 2.87 8.34 4.31
CA ALA A 396 2.26 7.30 5.16
C ALA A 396 2.01 5.98 4.40
N GLY A 397 2.27 5.92 3.10
CA GLY A 397 2.03 4.74 2.29
C GLY A 397 0.58 4.58 1.84
N TYR A 398 -0.19 5.68 1.71
CA TYR A 398 -1.56 5.70 1.27
C TYR A 398 -1.65 6.05 -0.21
N TYR A 399 -2.59 5.45 -0.92
CA TYR A 399 -2.79 5.62 -2.35
C TYR A 399 -3.90 6.63 -2.67
N VAL A 400 -3.73 7.37 -3.75
CA VAL A 400 -4.80 8.17 -4.37
C VAL A 400 -5.51 7.32 -5.41
N VAL A 401 -6.84 7.32 -5.34
CA VAL A 401 -7.70 6.56 -6.25
C VAL A 401 -8.85 7.43 -6.75
N ARG A 402 -9.38 7.13 -7.92
CA ARG A 402 -10.62 7.73 -8.42
C ARG A 402 -11.74 6.72 -8.32
N LEU A 403 -12.79 7.05 -7.58
CA LEU A 403 -14.01 6.23 -7.53
C LEU A 403 -14.66 6.18 -8.91
N ASP A 404 -15.10 5.01 -9.36
CA ASP A 404 -15.81 4.85 -10.64
C ASP A 404 -17.18 5.59 -10.63
N ALA A 405 -17.68 5.91 -9.45
CA ALA A 405 -18.89 6.72 -9.24
C ALA A 405 -18.63 8.24 -9.27
N ASP A 406 -17.38 8.69 -9.33
CA ASP A 406 -16.99 10.11 -9.31
C ASP A 406 -16.65 10.60 -10.71
N PHE A 407 -17.48 11.49 -11.25
CA PHE A 407 -17.30 12.15 -12.54
C PHE A 407 -16.74 13.57 -12.44
N GLY A 408 -16.32 13.99 -11.24
CA GLY A 408 -15.73 15.30 -11.02
C GLY A 408 -14.38 15.47 -11.76
N ASP A 409 -14.04 16.70 -12.09
CA ASP A 409 -12.75 17.06 -12.64
C ASP A 409 -11.77 17.38 -11.51
N TRP A 410 -10.80 16.50 -11.32
CA TRP A 410 -9.78 16.62 -10.29
C TRP A 410 -8.38 16.77 -10.91
N PRO A 411 -7.49 17.53 -10.30
CA PRO A 411 -6.09 17.53 -10.70
C PRO A 411 -5.47 16.17 -10.42
N LYS A 412 -4.51 15.76 -11.23
CA LYS A 412 -3.76 14.50 -11.01
C LYS A 412 -3.11 14.46 -9.66
N GLY A 413 -3.34 13.36 -8.94
CA GLY A 413 -2.90 13.17 -7.55
C GLY A 413 -3.85 13.80 -6.51
N GLY A 414 -4.93 14.42 -6.95
CA GLY A 414 -5.97 15.01 -6.11
C GLY A 414 -7.36 14.43 -6.36
N GLU A 415 -7.44 13.27 -7.01
CA GLU A 415 -8.72 12.61 -7.34
C GLU A 415 -9.45 12.08 -6.09
N SER A 416 -8.71 11.84 -5.02
CA SER A 416 -9.26 11.54 -3.69
C SER A 416 -8.31 11.97 -2.58
N VAL A 417 -8.79 11.88 -1.33
CA VAL A 417 -7.88 11.80 -0.19
C VAL A 417 -7.01 10.55 -0.31
N PRO A 418 -5.76 10.57 0.18
CA PRO A 418 -4.96 9.37 0.27
C PRO A 418 -5.65 8.31 1.14
N MET A 419 -5.84 7.10 0.59
CA MET A 419 -6.50 5.99 1.25
C MET A 419 -5.48 4.91 1.63
N ARG A 420 -5.55 4.40 2.85
CA ARG A 420 -4.69 3.30 3.28
C ARG A 420 -5.11 1.98 2.63
N LEU A 421 -4.13 1.15 2.29
CA LEU A 421 -4.34 -0.19 1.78
C LEU A 421 -4.32 -1.20 2.93
N ALA A 422 -5.40 -1.96 3.09
CA ALA A 422 -5.40 -3.15 3.95
C ALA A 422 -4.45 -4.21 3.38
N LYS A 423 -3.54 -4.70 4.21
CA LYS A 423 -2.53 -5.69 3.83
C LYS A 423 -2.73 -6.97 4.62
N PRO A 424 -2.38 -8.15 4.07
CA PRO A 424 -2.45 -9.42 4.82
C PRO A 424 -1.64 -9.38 6.11
N PHE A 425 -0.53 -8.64 6.11
CA PHE A 425 0.29 -8.41 7.29
C PHE A 425 0.93 -7.01 7.24
N ALA A 426 0.80 -6.26 8.34
CA ALA A 426 1.45 -4.96 8.56
C ALA A 426 1.79 -4.85 10.05
N GLY A 427 3.07 -4.84 10.38
CA GLY A 427 3.56 -4.84 11.76
C GLY A 427 4.44 -3.65 12.11
N LYS A 428 4.97 -3.65 13.33
CA LYS A 428 5.96 -2.67 13.80
C LYS A 428 7.27 -2.77 13.00
N LEU A 429 8.12 -1.76 13.07
CA LEU A 429 9.45 -1.70 12.45
C LEU A 429 9.41 -1.95 10.94
N GLN A 430 8.36 -1.46 10.27
CA GLN A 430 8.17 -1.59 8.81
C GLN A 430 8.08 -3.05 8.33
N THR A 431 7.70 -4.00 9.22
CA THR A 431 7.45 -5.38 8.81
C THR A 431 6.08 -5.50 8.13
N GLY A 432 5.97 -6.36 7.12
CA GLY A 432 4.72 -6.59 6.44
C GLY A 432 4.86 -7.01 4.97
N MET A 433 3.73 -7.13 4.30
CA MET A 433 3.67 -7.40 2.86
C MET A 433 3.34 -6.12 2.11
N HIS A 434 4.12 -5.81 1.06
CA HIS A 434 3.86 -4.67 0.19
C HIS A 434 3.98 -5.07 -1.28
N PHE A 435 2.88 -4.90 -2.01
CA PHE A 435 2.83 -4.99 -3.46
C PHE A 435 2.40 -3.65 -4.02
N VAL A 436 3.16 -3.16 -4.98
CA VAL A 436 2.93 -1.86 -5.60
C VAL A 436 1.67 -1.92 -6.45
N ALA A 437 0.76 -0.95 -6.25
CA ALA A 437 -0.35 -0.71 -7.16
C ALA A 437 0.11 0.15 -8.35
N LEU A 438 -0.40 -0.19 -9.52
CA LEU A 438 -0.08 0.47 -10.78
C LEU A 438 -1.22 1.38 -11.21
N ASP A 439 -0.93 2.23 -12.18
CA ASP A 439 -1.94 3.07 -12.82
C ASP A 439 -3.11 2.22 -13.33
N ASN A 440 -4.32 2.70 -13.03
CA ASN A 440 -5.58 2.08 -13.44
C ASN A 440 -5.86 0.68 -12.87
N ASP A 441 -5.07 0.21 -11.88
CA ASP A 441 -5.45 -1.00 -11.13
C ASP A 441 -6.80 -0.77 -10.44
N GLU A 442 -7.68 -1.78 -10.52
CA GLU A 442 -9.00 -1.71 -9.90
C GLU A 442 -8.91 -1.98 -8.40
N ALA A 443 -9.01 -0.89 -7.63
CA ALA A 443 -9.03 -0.93 -6.19
C ALA A 443 -10.45 -1.21 -5.67
N LYS A 444 -10.56 -2.08 -4.69
CA LYS A 444 -11.79 -2.36 -3.95
C LYS A 444 -11.84 -1.49 -2.70
N ILE A 445 -12.76 -0.50 -2.70
CA ILE A 445 -12.91 0.45 -1.61
C ILE A 445 -13.97 -0.04 -0.63
N THR A 446 -13.60 -0.14 0.63
CA THR A 446 -14.49 -0.37 1.76
C THR A 446 -14.61 0.89 2.59
N PHE A 447 -15.67 0.97 3.38
CA PHE A 447 -15.97 2.13 4.20
C PHE A 447 -16.09 1.69 5.65
N ARG A 448 -15.20 2.21 6.52
CA ARG A 448 -15.22 1.84 7.92
C ARG A 448 -16.54 2.25 8.57
N ASP A 449 -17.18 1.35 9.31
CA ASP A 449 -18.50 1.50 9.91
C ASP A 449 -19.62 1.79 8.88
N GLY A 450 -19.34 1.57 7.60
CA GLY A 450 -20.21 1.94 6.49
C GLY A 450 -20.25 3.44 6.19
N ASP A 451 -19.43 4.25 6.85
CA ASP A 451 -19.41 5.71 6.70
C ASP A 451 -18.70 6.10 5.38
N PRO A 452 -19.43 6.74 4.43
CA PRO A 452 -18.85 7.21 3.16
C PRO A 452 -17.61 8.11 3.32
N ASP A 453 -17.50 8.76 4.46
CA ASP A 453 -16.40 9.67 4.76
C ASP A 453 -15.13 8.97 5.27
N LYS A 454 -15.17 7.62 5.47
CA LYS A 454 -14.06 6.80 5.97
C LYS A 454 -13.62 5.71 4.98
N PRO A 455 -13.20 6.07 3.75
CA PRO A 455 -12.83 5.08 2.73
C PRO A 455 -11.47 4.43 3.00
N GLU A 456 -11.35 3.14 2.67
CA GLU A 456 -10.12 2.36 2.76
C GLU A 456 -10.02 1.38 1.58
N ILE A 457 -8.80 1.12 1.07
CA ILE A 457 -8.59 0.11 0.04
C ILE A 457 -8.48 -1.25 0.72
N SER A 458 -9.39 -2.17 0.43
CA SER A 458 -9.39 -3.53 0.99
C SER A 458 -8.70 -4.57 0.10
N GLY A 459 -8.32 -4.21 -1.11
CA GLY A 459 -7.63 -5.07 -2.06
C GLY A 459 -7.79 -4.58 -3.50
N PHE A 460 -7.43 -5.46 -4.44
CA PHE A 460 -7.52 -5.19 -5.87
C PHE A 460 -8.28 -6.30 -6.58
N HIS A 461 -8.94 -5.96 -7.67
CA HIS A 461 -9.59 -6.89 -8.58
C HIS A 461 -8.86 -6.91 -9.92
N HIS A 462 -8.86 -8.07 -10.57
CA HIS A 462 -8.58 -8.16 -12.00
C HIS A 462 -9.86 -7.80 -12.80
N HIS A 463 -9.68 -7.38 -14.05
CA HIS A 463 -10.79 -6.96 -14.90
C HIS A 463 -10.50 -7.28 -16.38
N SER A 464 -11.40 -6.91 -17.30
CA SER A 464 -11.33 -7.29 -18.72
C SER A 464 -10.02 -6.91 -19.42
N GLN A 465 -9.36 -5.84 -19.01
CA GLN A 465 -8.06 -5.40 -19.56
C GLN A 465 -6.85 -5.91 -18.74
N ALA A 466 -7.05 -6.30 -17.49
CA ALA A 466 -6.03 -6.82 -16.57
C ALA A 466 -6.45 -8.22 -16.11
N ARG A 467 -6.26 -9.23 -16.97
CA ARG A 467 -6.64 -10.62 -16.67
C ARG A 467 -5.82 -11.19 -15.53
N ASP A 468 -6.40 -12.14 -14.80
CA ASP A 468 -5.72 -12.89 -13.75
C ASP A 468 -4.47 -13.61 -14.29
N LEU A 469 -3.53 -13.86 -13.39
CA LEU A 469 -2.29 -14.60 -13.67
C LEU A 469 -2.56 -16.06 -14.05
N VAL A 470 -3.63 -16.65 -13.52
CA VAL A 470 -4.08 -18.02 -13.78
C VAL A 470 -5.47 -17.98 -14.40
N THR A 471 -5.61 -18.56 -15.58
CA THR A 471 -6.86 -18.55 -16.37
C THR A 471 -7.12 -19.95 -16.98
N SER A 472 -8.37 -20.24 -17.28
CA SER A 472 -8.80 -21.56 -17.81
C SER A 472 -8.20 -21.94 -19.16
N ASP A 473 -7.73 -20.97 -19.94
CA ASP A 473 -7.05 -21.17 -21.23
C ASP A 473 -5.56 -21.55 -21.08
N ARG A 474 -5.05 -21.67 -19.86
CA ARG A 474 -3.66 -22.03 -19.57
C ARG A 474 -3.55 -23.39 -18.92
N ARG A 475 -2.54 -24.16 -19.33
CA ARG A 475 -2.31 -25.55 -18.89
C ARG A 475 -2.20 -25.71 -17.37
N TRP A 476 -1.62 -24.76 -16.66
CA TRP A 476 -1.24 -24.90 -15.26
C TRP A 476 -2.25 -24.23 -14.31
N LEU A 477 -3.43 -24.81 -14.18
CA LEU A 477 -4.47 -24.32 -13.26
C LEU A 477 -4.10 -24.47 -11.78
N SER A 478 -3.21 -25.40 -11.46
CA SER A 478 -2.65 -25.65 -10.13
C SER A 478 -1.60 -24.63 -9.69
N ARG A 479 -1.32 -23.62 -10.51
CA ARG A 479 -0.25 -22.66 -10.29
C ARG A 479 -0.58 -21.62 -9.22
N ASN A 480 0.30 -21.50 -8.23
CA ASN A 480 0.34 -20.42 -7.27
C ASN A 480 1.49 -19.48 -7.61
N MET A 481 1.27 -18.14 -7.67
CA MET A 481 2.35 -17.26 -8.05
C MET A 481 2.20 -15.82 -7.58
N ILE A 482 3.34 -15.20 -7.33
CA ILE A 482 3.53 -13.76 -7.21
C ILE A 482 4.31 -13.31 -8.43
N ARG A 483 3.83 -12.27 -9.11
CA ARG A 483 4.48 -11.71 -10.29
C ARG A 483 4.40 -10.19 -10.27
N THR A 484 5.52 -9.51 -10.46
CA THR A 484 5.58 -8.06 -10.61
C THR A 484 5.52 -7.64 -12.08
N GLN A 485 5.34 -6.35 -12.35
CA GLN A 485 5.30 -5.81 -13.71
C GLN A 485 6.59 -6.09 -14.50
N SER A 486 7.76 -6.09 -13.86
CA SER A 486 9.05 -6.42 -14.48
C SER A 486 9.27 -7.92 -14.63
N ASN A 487 8.23 -8.73 -14.45
CA ASN A 487 8.26 -10.18 -14.52
C ASN A 487 9.15 -10.85 -13.47
N ASN A 488 9.46 -10.17 -12.35
CA ASN A 488 10.01 -10.86 -11.19
C ASN A 488 8.92 -11.77 -10.64
N LYS A 489 9.25 -13.01 -10.35
CA LYS A 489 8.24 -13.98 -9.93
C LYS A 489 8.73 -14.99 -8.92
N LEU A 490 7.83 -15.33 -8.00
CA LEU A 490 7.85 -16.56 -7.24
C LEU A 490 6.66 -17.39 -7.74
N ARG A 491 6.92 -18.59 -8.22
CA ARG A 491 5.92 -19.50 -8.76
C ARG A 491 6.05 -20.87 -8.10
N MET A 492 4.97 -21.41 -7.65
CA MET A 492 4.83 -22.78 -7.19
C MET A 492 3.83 -23.48 -8.10
N GLU A 493 4.16 -24.66 -8.55
CA GLU A 493 3.35 -25.49 -9.45
C GLU A 493 3.04 -26.79 -8.74
N ASP A 494 1.74 -27.10 -8.55
CA ASP A 494 1.27 -28.26 -7.80
C ASP A 494 0.62 -29.31 -8.72
N TRP A 495 0.92 -29.27 -10.03
CA TRP A 495 0.42 -30.28 -10.94
C TRP A 495 1.10 -31.62 -10.65
N GLU A 496 0.30 -32.67 -10.38
CA GLU A 496 0.78 -33.99 -10.00
C GLU A 496 1.86 -34.52 -10.96
N GLY A 497 3.01 -34.89 -10.39
CA GLY A 497 4.20 -35.36 -11.13
C GLY A 497 4.95 -34.27 -11.92
N GLN A 498 4.57 -32.97 -11.75
CA GLN A 498 5.23 -31.84 -12.40
C GLN A 498 5.40 -30.67 -11.42
N GLU A 499 5.50 -30.99 -10.16
CA GLU A 499 5.64 -30.03 -9.08
C GLU A 499 6.98 -29.28 -9.19
N GLY A 500 6.94 -27.98 -8.91
CA GLY A 500 8.16 -27.20 -8.99
C GLY A 500 8.04 -25.79 -8.46
N ILE A 501 9.15 -25.25 -8.00
CA ILE A 501 9.26 -23.88 -7.52
C ILE A 501 10.23 -23.10 -8.42
N LYS A 502 9.86 -21.87 -8.75
CA LYS A 502 10.70 -20.96 -9.53
C LYS A 502 10.76 -19.57 -8.90
N LEU A 503 11.96 -19.11 -8.59
CA LEU A 503 12.26 -17.72 -8.28
C LEU A 503 13.07 -17.13 -9.44
N SER A 504 12.60 -16.03 -10.05
CA SER A 504 13.27 -15.48 -11.24
C SER A 504 13.07 -14.00 -11.46
N THR A 505 14.05 -13.38 -12.10
CA THR A 505 13.98 -12.04 -12.71
C THR A 505 14.43 -12.11 -14.17
N GLU A 506 13.97 -11.19 -15.01
CA GLU A 506 14.43 -11.09 -16.41
C GLU A 506 15.79 -10.36 -16.52
N HIS A 507 16.23 -9.70 -15.46
CA HIS A 507 17.51 -9.01 -15.44
C HIS A 507 18.69 -9.99 -15.59
N SER A 508 19.79 -9.53 -16.19
CA SER A 508 21.01 -10.33 -16.43
C SER A 508 20.77 -11.63 -17.20
N GLY A 509 19.97 -11.54 -18.29
CA GLY A 509 19.68 -12.68 -19.16
C GLY A 509 18.84 -13.76 -18.48
N LYS A 510 17.96 -13.36 -17.54
CA LYS A 510 17.06 -14.22 -16.78
C LYS A 510 17.74 -15.02 -15.68
N SER A 511 18.10 -14.32 -14.62
CA SER A 511 18.58 -14.97 -13.40
C SER A 511 17.45 -15.74 -12.74
N GLN A 512 17.69 -17.01 -12.40
CA GLN A 512 16.66 -17.88 -11.85
C GLN A 512 17.18 -18.99 -10.96
N MET A 513 16.35 -19.36 -10.00
CA MET A 513 16.44 -20.59 -9.25
C MET A 513 15.19 -21.42 -9.56
N ASN A 514 15.38 -22.66 -9.96
CA ASN A 514 14.30 -23.61 -10.17
C ASN A 514 14.54 -24.83 -9.27
N LEU A 515 13.45 -25.40 -8.73
CA LEU A 515 13.42 -26.63 -7.96
C LEU A 515 12.35 -27.55 -8.50
N GLY A 516 12.60 -28.87 -8.55
CA GLY A 516 11.65 -29.88 -8.98
C GLY A 516 11.58 -30.02 -10.52
N TYR A 517 10.36 -30.10 -11.07
CA TYR A 517 10.13 -30.30 -12.49
C TYR A 517 10.33 -29.00 -13.29
N LEU A 518 11.29 -28.99 -14.19
CA LEU A 518 11.67 -27.83 -14.99
C LEU A 518 11.04 -27.88 -16.38
N VAL A 519 10.52 -26.73 -16.81
CA VAL A 519 9.98 -26.55 -18.16
C VAL A 519 10.61 -25.37 -18.89
N ASN A 520 10.61 -25.42 -20.22
CA ASN A 520 11.00 -24.31 -21.08
C ASN A 520 9.86 -23.28 -21.28
N GLN A 521 10.02 -22.32 -22.18
CA GLN A 521 8.99 -21.30 -22.46
C GLN A 521 7.71 -21.87 -23.08
N LYS A 522 7.80 -23.02 -23.76
CA LYS A 522 6.67 -23.73 -24.38
C LYS A 522 6.00 -24.71 -23.41
N LEU A 523 6.42 -24.73 -22.14
CA LEU A 523 5.96 -25.67 -21.11
C LEU A 523 6.38 -27.13 -21.39
N GLU A 524 7.39 -27.34 -22.23
CA GLU A 524 7.97 -28.65 -22.48
C GLU A 524 8.99 -29.00 -21.40
N TYR A 525 9.11 -30.27 -21.06
CA TYR A 525 10.07 -30.79 -20.10
C TYR A 525 11.52 -30.39 -20.46
N ARG A 526 12.27 -29.92 -19.48
CA ARG A 526 13.66 -29.49 -19.64
C ARG A 526 14.64 -30.17 -18.68
N GLY A 527 14.13 -30.84 -17.68
CA GLY A 527 14.89 -31.51 -16.63
C GLY A 527 14.20 -31.43 -15.29
N GLU A 528 14.84 -32.03 -14.28
CA GLU A 528 14.36 -32.06 -12.89
C GLU A 528 15.52 -31.85 -11.91
N GLY A 529 15.22 -31.58 -10.64
CA GLY A 529 16.18 -31.28 -9.59
C GLY A 529 16.26 -29.78 -9.30
N PHE A 530 17.46 -29.21 -9.20
CA PHE A 530 17.65 -27.78 -9.02
C PHE A 530 18.53 -27.14 -10.08
N GLU A 531 18.23 -25.88 -10.42
CA GLU A 531 19.05 -25.08 -11.33
C GLU A 531 19.21 -23.65 -10.78
N LEU A 532 20.46 -23.22 -10.58
CA LEU A 532 20.84 -21.81 -10.38
C LEU A 532 21.45 -21.31 -11.68
N ARG A 533 20.85 -20.26 -12.27
CA ARG A 533 21.26 -19.78 -13.59
C ARG A 533 21.21 -18.25 -13.69
N THR A 534 22.25 -17.67 -14.30
CA THR A 534 22.32 -16.27 -14.70
C THR A 534 23.25 -16.13 -15.92
N SER A 535 23.08 -15.08 -16.71
CA SER A 535 24.08 -14.65 -17.71
C SER A 535 25.03 -13.59 -17.14
N GLY A 536 24.79 -13.11 -15.93
CA GLY A 536 25.67 -12.21 -15.19
C GLY A 536 26.69 -12.98 -14.33
N TYR A 537 27.20 -12.35 -13.31
CA TYR A 537 28.12 -12.95 -12.35
C TYR A 537 27.42 -13.82 -11.33
N GLY A 538 28.03 -14.96 -10.97
CA GLY A 538 27.56 -15.84 -9.89
C GLY A 538 28.64 -15.99 -8.81
N VAL A 539 28.23 -15.88 -7.54
CA VAL A 539 29.12 -16.09 -6.38
C VAL A 539 28.40 -16.97 -5.37
N ASN A 540 29.02 -18.08 -4.99
CA ASN A 540 28.63 -18.88 -3.84
C ASN A 540 29.64 -18.60 -2.72
N ARG A 541 29.22 -18.03 -1.62
CA ARG A 541 30.09 -17.69 -0.48
C ARG A 541 29.45 -18.20 0.81
N ALA A 542 30.26 -18.99 1.53
CA ALA A 542 29.87 -19.48 2.86
C ALA A 542 31.06 -19.26 3.83
N GLY A 543 30.86 -18.47 4.90
CA GLY A 543 31.92 -18.06 5.81
C GLY A 543 32.57 -19.22 6.58
N ASN A 544 31.81 -20.26 6.88
CA ASN A 544 32.30 -21.44 7.59
C ASN A 544 32.71 -22.62 6.70
N GLY A 545 32.75 -22.40 5.38
CA GLY A 545 33.14 -23.44 4.40
C GLY A 545 31.98 -23.87 3.49
N LEU A 546 32.34 -24.53 2.40
CA LEU A 546 31.40 -24.98 1.37
C LEU A 546 31.66 -26.44 1.02
N HIS A 547 30.64 -27.29 1.10
CA HIS A 547 30.67 -28.66 0.66
C HIS A 547 29.81 -28.85 -0.60
N LEU A 548 30.42 -29.26 -1.68
CA LEU A 548 29.74 -29.62 -2.94
C LEU A 548 29.87 -31.15 -3.12
N THR A 549 28.78 -31.86 -3.08
CA THR A 549 28.76 -33.31 -3.10
C THR A 549 27.69 -33.87 -4.02
N THR A 550 27.94 -35.05 -4.57
CA THR A 550 26.98 -35.88 -5.27
C THR A 550 26.63 -37.17 -4.50
N TYR A 551 27.10 -37.31 -3.27
CA TYR A 551 26.61 -38.37 -2.36
C TYR A 551 25.17 -38.06 -1.96
N ASP A 552 24.26 -38.94 -2.30
CA ASP A 552 22.82 -38.75 -2.11
C ASP A 552 22.41 -38.96 -0.63
N ARG A 553 21.37 -38.21 -0.21
CA ARG A 553 20.67 -38.36 1.07
C ARG A 553 19.17 -38.38 0.82
N PRO A 554 18.60 -39.54 0.45
CA PRO A 554 17.18 -39.67 0.12
C PRO A 554 16.28 -39.14 1.24
N GLY A 555 15.22 -38.41 0.87
CA GLY A 555 14.27 -37.85 1.81
C GLY A 555 14.86 -36.76 2.71
N ALA A 556 15.95 -36.11 2.31
CA ALA A 556 16.68 -35.08 3.08
C ALA A 556 17.08 -35.55 4.51
N THR A 557 17.46 -36.83 4.64
CA THR A 557 17.87 -37.43 5.89
C THR A 557 19.31 -37.08 6.23
N GLY A 558 19.70 -37.21 7.51
CA GLY A 558 21.05 -36.95 7.98
C GLY A 558 21.31 -35.50 8.40
N LYS A 559 22.56 -35.21 8.76
CA LYS A 559 23.00 -33.87 9.11
C LYS A 559 23.39 -33.10 7.85
N GLN A 560 23.26 -31.77 7.86
CA GLN A 560 23.64 -30.90 6.75
C GLN A 560 25.09 -31.12 6.29
N LEU A 561 26.05 -31.32 7.20
CA LEU A 561 27.45 -31.56 6.95
C LEU A 561 27.80 -33.05 7.20
N ASP A 562 26.98 -33.97 6.70
CA ASP A 562 27.31 -35.40 6.71
C ASP A 562 28.35 -35.68 5.61
N MET A 563 29.58 -35.97 6.03
CA MET A 563 30.78 -36.14 5.15
C MET A 563 31.43 -37.50 5.31
N GLN A 564 30.77 -38.49 5.91
CA GLN A 564 31.38 -39.77 6.28
C GLN A 564 32.13 -40.43 5.11
N GLU A 565 31.50 -40.48 3.93
CA GLU A 565 32.11 -41.10 2.73
C GLU A 565 33.35 -40.30 2.26
N THR A 566 33.26 -38.98 2.24
CA THR A 566 34.33 -38.09 1.82
C THR A 566 35.53 -38.18 2.75
N ILE A 567 35.29 -38.25 4.06
CA ILE A 567 36.37 -38.41 5.05
C ILE A 567 37.02 -39.79 4.91
N ALA A 568 36.24 -40.84 4.64
CA ALA A 568 36.80 -42.17 4.38
C ALA A 568 37.70 -42.23 3.14
N GLU A 569 37.32 -41.50 2.06
CA GLU A 569 38.18 -41.37 0.88
C GLU A 569 39.48 -40.62 1.17
N LEU A 570 39.42 -39.54 1.97
CA LEU A 570 40.65 -38.81 2.40
C LEU A 570 41.52 -39.68 3.31
N GLU A 571 40.96 -40.55 4.15
CA GLU A 571 41.67 -41.51 4.97
C GLU A 571 42.39 -42.54 4.08
N SER A 572 41.71 -43.08 3.10
CA SER A 572 42.29 -44.03 2.13
C SER A 572 43.45 -43.43 1.36
N ALA A 573 43.29 -42.18 0.90
CA ALA A 573 44.35 -41.46 0.22
C ALA A 573 45.59 -41.23 1.12
N LEU A 574 45.37 -40.83 2.37
CA LEU A 574 46.41 -40.64 3.36
C LEU A 574 47.13 -41.98 3.70
N ALA A 575 46.40 -43.08 3.77
CA ALA A 575 47.03 -44.40 3.98
C ALA A 575 47.98 -44.80 2.84
N ILE A 576 47.53 -44.62 1.59
CA ILE A 576 48.40 -44.86 0.41
C ILE A 576 49.64 -43.96 0.47
N ALA A 577 49.52 -42.70 0.78
CA ALA A 577 50.64 -41.77 0.87
C ALA A 577 51.62 -42.17 1.98
N LYS A 578 51.16 -42.62 3.15
CA LYS A 578 51.97 -43.08 4.26
C LYS A 578 52.74 -44.37 3.90
N GLU A 579 52.13 -45.33 3.24
CA GLU A 579 52.80 -46.55 2.78
C GLU A 579 53.90 -46.26 1.78
N LEU A 580 53.62 -45.38 0.81
CA LEU A 580 54.62 -44.94 -0.18
C LEU A 580 55.77 -44.12 0.48
N ALA A 581 55.46 -43.28 1.46
CA ALA A 581 56.42 -42.52 2.23
C ALA A 581 57.43 -43.44 2.99
N VAL A 582 56.90 -44.48 3.64
CA VAL A 582 57.79 -45.51 4.30
C VAL A 582 58.68 -46.17 3.30
N SER A 583 58.19 -46.59 2.13
CA SER A 583 58.99 -47.21 1.06
C SER A 583 60.05 -46.27 0.50
N ALA A 584 59.68 -45.01 0.27
CA ALA A 584 60.64 -43.99 -0.22
C ALA A 584 61.79 -43.75 0.78
N THR A 585 61.43 -43.59 2.05
CA THR A 585 62.43 -43.44 3.14
C THR A 585 63.38 -44.63 3.22
N SER A 586 62.82 -45.81 3.13
CA SER A 586 63.68 -47.05 3.13
C SER A 586 64.62 -47.11 1.96
N ALA A 587 64.23 -46.54 0.83
CA ALA A 587 65.08 -46.41 -0.39
C ALA A 587 65.97 -45.16 -0.37
N LYS A 588 66.07 -44.42 0.72
CA LYS A 588 66.73 -43.13 0.85
C LYS A 588 66.24 -42.05 -0.13
N ALA A 589 65.01 -42.18 -0.61
CA ALA A 589 64.24 -41.15 -1.33
C ALA A 589 63.47 -40.27 -0.36
N GLU A 590 63.10 -39.08 -0.77
CA GLU A 590 62.29 -38.19 0.04
C GLU A 590 60.82 -38.65 0.07
N PRO A 591 60.24 -38.76 1.25
CA PRO A 591 58.83 -39.11 1.38
C PRO A 591 57.93 -37.95 1.01
N ALA A 592 56.68 -38.25 0.68
CA ALA A 592 55.60 -37.23 0.58
C ALA A 592 55.30 -36.62 1.95
N ASP A 593 54.89 -35.36 1.96
CA ASP A 593 54.43 -34.66 3.16
C ASP A 593 53.06 -35.22 3.63
N THR A 594 53.12 -36.25 4.47
CA THR A 594 51.88 -36.88 5.02
C THR A 594 51.27 -36.10 6.18
N ASP A 595 52.03 -35.20 6.81
CA ASP A 595 51.54 -34.35 7.89
C ASP A 595 50.64 -33.24 7.32
N ALA A 596 51.03 -32.61 6.22
CA ALA A 596 50.19 -31.69 5.48
C ALA A 596 48.87 -32.33 5.01
N GLN A 597 48.93 -33.58 4.51
CA GLN A 597 47.72 -34.31 4.13
C GLN A 597 46.81 -34.64 5.33
N GLN A 598 47.40 -35.00 6.47
CA GLN A 598 46.63 -35.20 7.71
C GLN A 598 45.98 -33.93 8.18
N GLN A 599 46.64 -32.78 8.07
CA GLN A 599 46.09 -31.48 8.42
C GLN A 599 44.89 -31.11 7.51
N VAL A 600 45.03 -31.24 6.18
CA VAL A 600 43.94 -31.04 5.23
C VAL A 600 42.69 -31.86 5.58
N LYS A 601 42.88 -33.15 5.89
CA LYS A 601 41.79 -34.01 6.36
C LYS A 601 41.17 -33.47 7.63
N SER A 602 41.99 -33.05 8.61
CA SER A 602 41.50 -32.54 9.90
C SER A 602 40.68 -31.27 9.75
N ASP A 603 41.08 -30.34 8.89
CA ASP A 603 40.45 -29.07 8.65
C ASP A 603 39.10 -29.24 7.95
N LEU A 604 39.02 -30.18 7.01
CA LEU A 604 37.80 -30.46 6.23
C LEU A 604 36.82 -31.38 6.96
N ASP A 605 37.23 -32.09 8.00
CA ASP A 605 36.33 -32.93 8.78
C ASP A 605 35.31 -32.09 9.58
N GLY A 606 34.08 -32.07 9.08
CA GLY A 606 33.01 -31.21 9.60
C GLY A 606 33.24 -29.73 9.35
N LEU A 607 34.13 -29.36 8.41
CA LEU A 607 34.52 -27.97 8.12
C LEU A 607 34.90 -27.22 9.41
N LYS A 608 35.81 -27.80 10.19
CA LYS A 608 36.31 -27.18 11.43
C LYS A 608 37.02 -25.85 11.15
N GLU A 609 37.68 -25.77 9.99
CA GLU A 609 38.24 -24.57 9.42
C GLU A 609 37.48 -24.22 8.11
N PRO A 610 37.36 -22.93 7.75
CA PRO A 610 36.71 -22.52 6.51
C PRO A 610 37.38 -23.12 5.28
N GLY A 611 36.78 -24.11 4.67
CA GLY A 611 37.34 -24.85 3.53
C GLY A 611 36.34 -25.04 2.40
N LEU A 612 36.85 -25.38 1.22
CA LEU A 612 36.04 -25.83 0.09
C LEU A 612 36.30 -27.32 -0.14
N LEU A 613 35.25 -28.11 0.03
CA LEU A 613 35.29 -29.56 -0.19
C LEU A 613 34.42 -29.91 -1.41
N ILE A 614 34.98 -30.63 -2.37
CA ILE A 614 34.25 -31.17 -3.52
C ILE A 614 34.42 -32.68 -3.52
N SER A 615 33.32 -33.41 -3.49
CA SER A 615 33.36 -34.88 -3.38
C SER A 615 32.28 -35.54 -4.24
N THR A 616 32.61 -36.71 -4.77
CA THR A 616 31.72 -37.50 -5.63
C THR A 616 32.09 -38.99 -5.56
N PRO A 617 31.10 -39.91 -5.52
CA PRO A 617 31.37 -41.36 -5.62
C PRO A 617 31.85 -41.82 -7.01
N ALA A 618 31.79 -40.94 -8.01
CA ALA A 618 32.14 -41.27 -9.39
C ALA A 618 33.27 -40.36 -9.90
N SER A 619 33.18 -39.87 -11.11
CA SER A 619 34.22 -39.08 -11.74
C SER A 619 34.01 -37.57 -11.50
N ALA A 620 35.11 -36.85 -11.28
CA ALA A 620 35.15 -35.39 -11.28
C ALA A 620 36.06 -34.90 -12.43
N ALA A 621 35.69 -33.80 -13.07
CA ALA A 621 36.48 -33.17 -14.11
C ALA A 621 36.53 -31.64 -13.89
N LEU A 622 37.73 -31.06 -14.01
CA LEU A 622 37.95 -29.62 -14.08
C LEU A 622 38.41 -29.28 -15.50
N VAL A 623 37.60 -28.60 -16.27
CA VAL A 623 37.83 -28.26 -17.67
C VAL A 623 37.79 -26.77 -17.87
N SER A 624 38.79 -26.19 -18.53
CA SER A 624 38.88 -24.77 -18.84
C SER A 624 39.23 -24.54 -20.31
N GLY A 625 38.61 -23.52 -20.92
CA GLY A 625 38.94 -23.10 -22.30
C GLY A 625 40.31 -22.39 -22.44
N HIS A 626 40.89 -21.94 -21.34
CA HIS A 626 42.20 -21.24 -21.32
C HIS A 626 43.19 -21.87 -20.35
N GLY A 627 43.14 -21.57 -19.09
CA GLY A 627 44.11 -22.01 -18.10
C GLY A 627 43.49 -22.54 -16.83
N VAL A 628 44.19 -23.44 -16.15
CA VAL A 628 43.91 -23.91 -14.80
C VAL A 628 45.14 -23.66 -13.96
N GLN A 629 44.99 -23.02 -12.82
CA GLN A 629 46.08 -22.79 -11.87
C GLN A 629 45.72 -23.42 -10.52
N PHE A 630 46.64 -24.15 -9.94
CA PHE A 630 46.58 -24.59 -8.56
C PHE A 630 47.64 -23.83 -7.77
N ALA A 631 47.27 -23.17 -6.71
CA ALA A 631 48.18 -22.43 -5.84
C ALA A 631 47.74 -22.61 -4.39
N ALA A 632 48.69 -22.90 -3.53
CA ALA A 632 48.52 -22.98 -2.09
C ALA A 632 49.65 -22.21 -1.41
N LYS A 633 49.41 -21.66 -0.23
CA LYS A 633 50.42 -21.00 0.59
C LYS A 633 51.47 -22.02 1.07
N ASP A 634 50.98 -23.18 1.50
CA ASP A 634 51.79 -24.20 2.13
C ASP A 634 52.04 -25.40 1.17
N THR A 635 51.11 -26.33 1.04
CA THR A 635 51.36 -27.59 0.32
C THR A 635 50.26 -27.91 -0.69
N ILE A 636 50.62 -28.39 -1.87
CA ILE A 636 49.71 -29.02 -2.84
C ILE A 636 50.00 -30.52 -2.84
N THR A 637 49.00 -31.33 -2.43
CA THR A 637 49.10 -32.79 -2.40
C THR A 637 48.18 -33.42 -3.44
N GLY A 638 48.65 -34.51 -4.07
CA GLY A 638 47.83 -35.31 -4.98
C GLY A 638 48.12 -36.79 -4.76
N VAL A 639 47.05 -37.56 -4.53
CA VAL A 639 47.12 -39.02 -4.34
C VAL A 639 46.17 -39.69 -5.33
N ALA A 640 46.67 -40.71 -6.03
CA ALA A 640 45.85 -41.55 -6.91
C ALA A 640 46.06 -43.02 -6.57
N GLY A 641 44.98 -43.78 -6.45
CA GLY A 641 45.04 -45.23 -6.22
C GLY A 641 45.57 -46.04 -7.39
N LYS A 642 45.68 -45.45 -8.59
CA LYS A 642 46.21 -46.12 -9.79
C LYS A 642 47.23 -45.26 -10.52
N ASN A 643 46.83 -44.34 -11.36
CA ASN A 643 47.71 -43.61 -12.27
C ASN A 643 47.54 -42.09 -12.11
N VAL A 644 48.63 -41.36 -12.33
CA VAL A 644 48.63 -39.92 -12.61
C VAL A 644 49.27 -39.71 -13.98
N ASP A 645 48.51 -39.24 -14.95
CA ASP A 645 48.98 -39.03 -16.32
C ASP A 645 48.96 -37.54 -16.67
N TRP A 646 50.13 -37.04 -17.13
CA TRP A 646 50.28 -35.68 -17.64
C TRP A 646 50.62 -35.71 -19.11
N SER A 647 49.75 -35.24 -19.97
CA SER A 647 49.98 -35.12 -21.40
C SER A 647 49.95 -33.65 -21.80
N VAL A 648 51.07 -33.13 -22.31
CA VAL A 648 51.20 -31.73 -22.69
C VAL A 648 51.74 -31.61 -24.11
N LEU A 649 51.13 -30.74 -24.91
CA LEU A 649 51.56 -30.60 -26.33
C LEU A 649 52.87 -29.84 -26.49
N LYS A 650 53.18 -28.90 -25.62
CA LYS A 650 54.32 -28.03 -25.78
C LYS A 650 55.45 -28.33 -24.74
N GLN A 651 55.20 -27.98 -23.49
CA GLN A 651 56.21 -27.98 -22.46
C GLN A 651 55.65 -28.41 -21.11
N PHE A 652 56.37 -29.30 -20.45
CA PHE A 652 56.17 -29.66 -19.06
C PHE A 652 57.37 -29.24 -18.24
N THR A 653 57.22 -28.33 -17.28
CA THR A 653 58.32 -27.80 -16.47
C THR A 653 58.08 -28.12 -15.01
N VAL A 654 59.06 -28.63 -14.31
CA VAL A 654 59.06 -28.79 -12.86
C VAL A 654 60.24 -27.99 -12.31
N ALA A 655 60.00 -27.10 -11.38
CA ALA A 655 61.01 -26.34 -10.68
C ALA A 655 60.77 -26.42 -9.18
N ALA A 656 61.77 -26.71 -8.39
CA ALA A 656 61.69 -26.74 -6.93
C ALA A 656 62.87 -25.91 -6.37
N GLY A 657 62.57 -25.14 -5.30
CA GLY A 657 63.59 -24.31 -4.63
C GLY A 657 64.68 -25.13 -3.90
N GLU A 658 64.28 -26.28 -3.41
CA GLU A 658 65.20 -27.11 -2.63
C GLU A 658 65.50 -28.45 -3.32
N LYS A 659 64.46 -29.26 -3.58
CA LYS A 659 64.70 -30.66 -3.97
C LYS A 659 63.57 -31.20 -4.88
N ILE A 660 63.95 -32.06 -5.83
CA ILE A 660 63.04 -32.91 -6.60
C ILE A 660 63.44 -34.37 -6.31
N SER A 661 62.48 -35.16 -5.80
CA SER A 661 62.67 -36.60 -5.57
C SER A 661 61.68 -37.38 -6.45
N LEU A 662 62.21 -38.32 -7.22
CA LEU A 662 61.45 -39.25 -8.06
C LEU A 662 61.71 -40.67 -7.59
N PHE A 663 60.73 -41.35 -7.05
CA PHE A 663 60.87 -42.70 -6.56
C PHE A 663 59.84 -43.63 -7.20
N ALA A 664 60.33 -44.78 -7.68
CA ALA A 664 59.48 -45.84 -8.22
C ALA A 664 59.76 -47.16 -7.50
N GLN A 665 58.80 -47.70 -6.75
CA GLN A 665 59.03 -48.88 -5.90
C GLN A 665 59.25 -50.19 -6.69
N LYS A 666 58.56 -50.35 -7.86
CA LYS A 666 58.61 -51.68 -8.53
C LYS A 666 59.17 -51.69 -9.94
N LEU A 667 58.72 -50.81 -10.83
CA LEU A 667 58.98 -50.92 -12.27
C LEU A 667 60.05 -49.94 -12.82
N GLY A 668 60.53 -49.04 -11.97
CA GLY A 668 61.58 -48.09 -12.29
C GLY A 668 61.13 -46.85 -13.04
N ILE A 669 62.12 -46.04 -13.46
CA ILE A 669 61.92 -44.73 -14.13
C ILE A 669 62.45 -44.82 -15.55
N LYS A 670 61.72 -44.37 -16.53
CA LYS A 670 62.16 -44.32 -17.95
C LYS A 670 62.18 -42.87 -18.42
N ILE A 671 63.30 -42.41 -18.96
CA ILE A 671 63.47 -41.08 -19.52
C ILE A 671 63.79 -41.20 -20.98
N PHE A 672 62.99 -40.78 -21.89
CA PHE A 672 63.14 -40.81 -23.32
C PHE A 672 62.97 -39.45 -23.93
N ALA A 673 63.79 -39.02 -24.82
CA ALA A 673 63.70 -37.84 -25.63
C ALA A 673 64.13 -38.08 -27.08
N LYS A 674 63.45 -37.47 -28.04
CA LYS A 674 63.88 -37.42 -29.45
C LYS A 674 65.00 -36.42 -29.62
N GLY A 675 65.03 -35.37 -28.85
CA GLY A 675 66.13 -34.37 -28.81
C GLY A 675 67.19 -34.70 -27.73
N PRO A 676 68.03 -33.76 -27.36
CA PRO A 676 69.05 -33.96 -26.33
C PRO A 676 68.42 -34.18 -24.95
N VAL A 677 69.13 -35.00 -24.15
CA VAL A 677 68.87 -35.13 -22.70
C VAL A 677 70.09 -34.56 -22.00
N GLU A 678 69.86 -33.53 -21.18
CA GLU A 678 70.97 -32.92 -20.42
C GLU A 678 70.71 -33.15 -18.92
N ILE A 679 71.68 -33.65 -18.20
CA ILE A 679 71.67 -33.87 -16.76
C ILE A 679 72.89 -33.18 -16.17
N GLN A 680 72.73 -32.21 -15.32
CA GLN A 680 73.78 -31.39 -14.75
C GLN A 680 73.66 -31.30 -13.24
N SER A 681 74.78 -31.38 -12.52
CA SER A 681 74.94 -30.92 -11.14
C SER A 681 75.99 -29.78 -11.18
N GLN A 682 75.50 -28.55 -10.80
CA GLN A 682 76.33 -27.36 -10.98
C GLN A 682 77.40 -27.17 -9.90
N SER A 683 77.04 -27.48 -8.64
CA SER A 683 77.90 -27.16 -7.49
C SER A 683 78.37 -28.38 -6.68
N ASP A 684 77.73 -29.52 -6.93
CA ASP A 684 77.95 -30.70 -6.09
C ASP A 684 78.11 -31.97 -6.91
N ALA A 685 78.30 -33.08 -6.27
CA ALA A 685 78.57 -34.38 -6.89
C ALA A 685 77.34 -34.94 -7.62
N MET A 686 77.53 -35.60 -8.74
CA MET A 686 76.57 -36.46 -9.41
C MET A 686 76.96 -37.91 -9.19
N SER A 687 76.00 -38.70 -8.66
CA SER A 687 76.26 -40.15 -8.42
C SER A 687 75.21 -40.99 -9.18
N LEU A 688 75.68 -41.95 -9.92
CA LEU A 688 74.88 -42.92 -10.65
C LEU A 688 75.23 -44.31 -10.13
N PHE A 689 74.25 -45.00 -9.54
CA PHE A 689 74.47 -46.36 -8.99
C PHE A 689 73.49 -47.34 -9.63
N ALA A 690 73.95 -48.53 -9.91
CA ALA A 690 73.12 -49.67 -10.31
C ALA A 690 73.58 -50.91 -9.52
N ASP A 691 72.61 -51.70 -9.04
CA ASP A 691 72.95 -53.01 -8.40
C ASP A 691 73.40 -54.04 -9.40
N GLN A 692 72.91 -53.92 -10.62
CA GLN A 692 73.23 -54.80 -11.73
C GLN A 692 74.05 -54.03 -12.79
N ASP A 693 74.00 -54.43 -14.04
CA ASP A 693 74.69 -53.81 -15.13
C ASP A 693 74.38 -52.34 -15.38
N MET A 694 75.41 -51.55 -15.63
CA MET A 694 75.26 -50.19 -16.11
C MET A 694 75.85 -50.11 -17.52
N SER A 695 75.03 -49.70 -18.49
CA SER A 695 75.52 -49.54 -19.89
C SER A 695 75.49 -48.08 -20.30
N VAL A 696 76.58 -47.54 -20.79
CA VAL A 696 76.72 -46.25 -21.41
C VAL A 696 77.16 -46.42 -22.85
N SER A 697 76.31 -46.15 -23.82
CA SER A 697 76.62 -46.35 -25.22
C SER A 697 76.15 -45.26 -26.14
N SER A 698 76.83 -44.95 -27.18
CA SER A 698 76.45 -44.10 -28.28
C SER A 698 76.41 -44.91 -29.57
N VAL A 699 75.22 -45.01 -30.21
CA VAL A 699 75.06 -45.88 -31.39
C VAL A 699 75.76 -45.32 -32.60
N ASN A 700 75.65 -44.03 -32.90
CA ASN A 700 76.18 -43.41 -34.10
C ASN A 700 77.12 -42.24 -33.79
N GLY A 701 77.57 -42.07 -32.57
CA GLY A 701 78.45 -41.00 -32.16
C GLY A 701 79.53 -41.42 -31.19
N THR A 702 80.05 -40.54 -30.39
CA THR A 702 81.17 -40.73 -29.48
C THR A 702 80.71 -40.66 -28.03
N VAL A 703 81.15 -41.55 -27.17
CA VAL A 703 81.11 -41.40 -25.71
C VAL A 703 82.37 -40.69 -25.27
N ARG A 704 82.25 -39.54 -24.64
CA ARG A 704 83.36 -38.79 -24.08
C ARG A 704 83.24 -38.71 -22.57
N ILE A 705 84.24 -39.18 -21.86
CA ILE A 705 84.32 -39.08 -20.41
C ILE A 705 85.57 -38.25 -20.11
N SER A 706 85.40 -37.15 -19.37
CA SER A 706 86.49 -36.25 -19.02
C SER A 706 86.34 -35.78 -17.58
N ALA A 707 87.49 -35.61 -16.92
CA ALA A 707 87.54 -35.04 -15.58
C ALA A 707 88.71 -34.03 -15.54
N LYS A 708 88.55 -32.97 -14.76
CA LYS A 708 89.61 -31.96 -14.60
C LYS A 708 90.80 -32.50 -13.84
N ASN A 709 90.55 -33.21 -12.77
CA ASN A 709 91.59 -33.66 -11.87
C ASN A 709 92.06 -35.10 -12.13
N GLU A 710 91.13 -36.04 -12.13
CA GLU A 710 91.38 -37.45 -12.19
C GLU A 710 90.20 -38.24 -12.76
N LEU A 711 90.44 -39.17 -13.64
CA LEU A 711 89.49 -40.15 -14.13
C LEU A 711 90.01 -41.55 -13.73
N VAL A 712 89.18 -42.31 -13.01
CA VAL A 712 89.44 -43.68 -12.59
C VAL A 712 88.42 -44.59 -13.18
N LEU A 713 88.81 -45.66 -13.85
CA LEU A 713 87.98 -46.81 -14.24
C LEU A 713 88.46 -47.99 -13.46
N GLU A 714 87.66 -48.54 -12.56
CA GLU A 714 88.08 -49.59 -11.64
C GLU A 714 87.17 -50.81 -11.72
N CYS A 715 87.79 -52.02 -11.68
CA CYS A 715 87.05 -53.26 -11.60
C CYS A 715 87.93 -54.34 -10.93
N GLY A 716 87.44 -54.96 -9.83
CA GLY A 716 88.11 -56.03 -9.14
C GLY A 716 89.59 -55.72 -8.72
N GLY A 717 89.83 -54.46 -8.40
CA GLY A 717 91.14 -53.96 -8.01
C GLY A 717 92.09 -53.60 -9.18
N ALA A 718 91.68 -53.88 -10.41
CA ALA A 718 92.38 -53.37 -11.60
C ALA A 718 91.79 -52.02 -12.01
N PHE A 719 92.61 -51.08 -12.43
CA PHE A 719 92.17 -49.72 -12.75
C PHE A 719 92.85 -49.08 -13.93
N ILE A 720 92.19 -48.20 -14.60
CA ILE A 720 92.77 -47.18 -15.50
C ILE A 720 92.59 -45.83 -14.82
N GLN A 721 93.73 -45.22 -14.48
CA GLN A 721 93.73 -43.87 -13.89
C GLN A 721 94.35 -42.90 -14.90
N ILE A 722 93.65 -41.80 -15.14
CA ILE A 722 94.17 -40.68 -15.93
C ILE A 722 94.28 -39.49 -15.02
N LYS A 723 95.54 -39.10 -14.70
CA LYS A 723 95.76 -37.99 -13.76
C LYS A 723 97.07 -37.24 -14.20
N ASP A 724 97.00 -35.90 -14.11
CA ASP A 724 98.13 -35.00 -14.40
C ASP A 724 98.81 -35.32 -15.76
N GLY A 725 98.04 -35.67 -16.79
CA GLY A 725 98.53 -36.02 -18.11
C GLY A 725 99.17 -37.43 -18.22
N ILE A 726 99.17 -38.20 -17.16
CA ILE A 726 99.67 -39.57 -17.09
C ILE A 726 98.56 -40.59 -17.15
N ILE A 727 98.72 -41.63 -17.96
CA ILE A 727 97.79 -42.78 -17.96
C ILE A 727 98.47 -43.90 -17.21
N THR A 728 97.92 -44.34 -16.09
CA THR A 728 98.41 -45.46 -15.31
C THR A 728 97.48 -46.66 -15.49
N LEU A 729 98.01 -47.76 -15.83
CA LEU A 729 97.36 -49.06 -15.88
C LEU A 729 97.90 -49.91 -14.74
N GLY A 730 97.03 -50.28 -13.80
CA GLY A 730 97.46 -51.05 -12.64
C GLY A 730 96.43 -52.13 -12.28
N GLY A 731 96.91 -53.19 -11.64
CA GLY A 731 96.05 -54.28 -11.18
C GLY A 731 96.81 -55.37 -10.46
N PRO A 732 96.16 -56.25 -9.68
CA PRO A 732 96.73 -57.32 -8.91
C PRO A 732 97.17 -58.51 -9.78
N ALA A 733 96.81 -58.57 -11.08
CA ALA A 733 97.12 -59.68 -12.00
C ALA A 733 97.73 -59.15 -13.31
N ASP A 734 97.83 -59.98 -14.32
CA ASP A 734 98.52 -59.69 -15.60
C ASP A 734 97.77 -58.65 -16.45
N LEU A 735 98.55 -57.83 -17.17
CA LEU A 735 98.02 -56.89 -18.17
C LEU A 735 98.28 -57.49 -19.58
N PHE A 736 97.20 -57.80 -20.28
CA PHE A 736 97.23 -58.32 -21.66
C PHE A 736 96.91 -57.26 -22.71
N PHE A 737 97.79 -57.07 -23.68
CA PHE A 737 97.49 -56.27 -24.87
C PHE A 737 97.18 -57.24 -26.03
N LYS A 738 95.92 -57.29 -26.46
CA LYS A 738 95.45 -58.08 -27.61
C LYS A 738 95.38 -57.19 -28.84
N VAL A 739 96.47 -56.82 -29.41
CA VAL A 739 96.57 -55.89 -30.55
C VAL A 739 97.56 -56.42 -31.55
N ILE A 740 97.47 -56.04 -32.82
CA ILE A 740 98.42 -56.45 -33.88
C ILE A 740 99.74 -55.73 -33.69
N THR A 741 99.79 -54.47 -33.32
CA THR A 741 100.96 -53.66 -33.09
C THR A 741 100.81 -52.66 -31.96
N ILE A 742 101.88 -52.43 -31.20
CA ILE A 742 101.97 -51.32 -30.25
C ILE A 742 102.98 -50.31 -30.81
N GLN A 743 102.57 -49.10 -31.11
CA GLN A 743 103.48 -48.04 -31.62
C GLN A 743 103.61 -46.93 -30.56
N LYS A 744 104.81 -46.51 -30.26
CA LYS A 744 105.08 -45.33 -29.46
C LYS A 744 105.17 -44.12 -30.40
N LYS A 745 104.29 -43.12 -30.28
CA LYS A 745 104.32 -41.85 -31.02
C LYS A 745 104.69 -40.72 -30.07
N GLY A 746 104.95 -39.54 -30.58
CA GLY A 746 105.24 -38.36 -29.76
C GLY A 746 104.10 -37.94 -28.91
N ALA A 747 104.35 -37.07 -27.95
CA ALA A 747 103.32 -36.55 -27.04
C ALA A 747 102.20 -35.79 -27.80
N ALA A 748 100.97 -36.00 -27.40
CA ALA A 748 99.77 -35.28 -27.87
C ALA A 748 98.84 -34.98 -26.70
N SER A 749 98.20 -33.85 -26.73
CA SER A 749 97.16 -33.49 -25.73
C SER A 749 95.91 -32.98 -26.43
N THR A 750 94.77 -33.14 -25.80
CA THR A 750 93.55 -32.56 -26.20
C THR A 750 92.93 -31.80 -25.00
N GLU A 751 92.59 -30.52 -25.18
CA GLU A 751 91.92 -29.77 -24.19
C GLU A 751 90.41 -29.90 -24.40
N ASN A 752 89.67 -30.21 -23.34
CA ASN A 752 88.22 -30.20 -23.30
C ASN A 752 87.84 -29.67 -21.96
N SER A 753 87.33 -28.45 -21.93
CA SER A 753 86.82 -27.80 -20.73
C SER A 753 85.31 -27.61 -20.87
N PRO A 754 84.45 -28.51 -20.34
CA PRO A 754 83.05 -28.26 -20.30
C PRO A 754 82.77 -27.06 -19.38
N THR A 755 82.04 -26.09 -19.89
CA THR A 755 81.56 -24.94 -19.11
C THR A 755 80.13 -25.21 -18.67
N LEU A 756 79.84 -25.08 -17.37
CA LEU A 756 78.51 -25.11 -16.79
C LEU A 756 78.03 -23.64 -16.62
N PRO A 757 76.80 -23.39 -16.73
CA PRO A 757 76.21 -22.06 -16.33
C PRO A 757 76.62 -21.72 -14.90
N THR A 758 76.98 -20.48 -14.61
CA THR A 758 77.45 -20.06 -13.29
C THR A 758 76.21 -19.87 -12.35
N ALA A 759 76.35 -20.30 -11.10
CA ALA A 759 75.29 -20.27 -10.08
C ALA A 759 74.81 -18.85 -9.62
N ASN A 760 75.50 -17.79 -10.15
CA ASN A 760 75.26 -16.42 -9.74
C ASN A 760 74.00 -15.78 -10.36
N ASP A 761 73.24 -16.46 -11.26
CA ASP A 761 72.08 -15.90 -11.96
C ASP A 761 70.74 -16.40 -11.41
N LEU A 762 70.75 -17.14 -10.31
CA LEU A 762 69.52 -17.57 -9.70
C LEU A 762 69.02 -16.50 -8.68
N PRO A 763 67.80 -15.93 -8.83
CA PRO A 763 67.25 -14.98 -7.86
C PRO A 763 67.01 -15.66 -6.50
N ASP A 764 67.31 -14.94 -5.42
CA ASP A 764 67.01 -15.39 -4.06
C ASP A 764 65.51 -15.43 -3.83
N LEU A 765 64.95 -16.62 -3.67
CA LEU A 765 63.52 -16.84 -3.50
C LEU A 765 63.06 -16.75 -2.03
N THR A 766 63.92 -16.49 -1.08
CA THR A 766 63.64 -16.47 0.36
C THR A 766 62.68 -15.31 0.77
N GLY A 767 62.46 -14.29 -0.11
CA GLY A 767 61.59 -13.13 0.17
C GLY A 767 60.13 -13.26 -0.26
N HIS A 768 59.69 -14.35 -0.90
CA HIS A 768 58.33 -14.44 -1.49
C HIS A 768 57.28 -15.18 -0.63
N GLY A 769 57.66 -15.74 0.52
CA GLY A 769 56.72 -16.44 1.42
C GLY A 769 55.65 -15.57 2.09
N SER A 770 55.73 -14.22 2.03
CA SER A 770 54.85 -13.33 2.76
C SER A 770 53.72 -12.65 1.95
N ARG A 771 53.55 -12.98 0.66
CA ARG A 771 52.57 -12.30 -0.22
C ARG A 771 51.22 -12.98 -0.33
N PHE A 772 50.92 -14.01 0.43
CA PHE A 772 49.63 -14.69 0.45
C PHE A 772 48.77 -14.35 1.68
N SER A 773 49.07 -13.26 2.41
CA SER A 773 48.27 -12.76 3.51
C SER A 773 47.37 -11.61 3.03
N GLY A 774 46.07 -11.89 2.78
CA GLY A 774 45.06 -10.90 2.43
C GLY A 774 43.66 -11.54 2.40
#